data_6532d19633a1c3cfb5352f741f73b07b
#
_entry.id   6532d19633a1c3cfb5352f741f73b07b
#
_cell.length_a   1.000
_cell.length_b   1.000
_cell.length_c   1.000
_cell.angle_alpha   90.00
_cell.angle_beta   90.00
_cell.angle_gamma   90.00
#
_symmetry.space_group_name_H-M   'P 1'
#
loop_
_entity.id
_entity.type
_entity.pdbx_description
1 polymer ?
#
loop_
_entity_poly.entity_id
_entity_poly.type
_entity_poly.pdbx_seq_one_letter_code
_entity_poly.pdbx_strand_id
1 'polypeptide(L)'
;MTTTLRHHPAYPGAIPITIFIAALLLSALSLHVETGSLNPAIIFELASASGTQSLLLTHGWVPRFLISLVAGAGLATAGALFQHTLKNPLASPSTLGLAGGAKLFLTLVTLYVPGALVIGHDVIALTGALAVGILVFALARRSGFSPFVVILTGMIIALYCGAVTTALAIIHHEWLKSLFIWGSGDLNQDGWYILNPLTIKVVSGMVLAIILARPLEMLNLNDHQATALGASPARLRTLCLLIGCWLTAVTVAAVGIVGFVGLAGPAITRMIGIRRLHHKLIASALFGALLLCAADQGVQVLSGHIGTLVPAGALTGIFGGPLLIILIRQLRANSPPSRGTTAIQTKDRGLLQSRILLGTLVLLAIIGAIFIGRDVNGFWQLQWANDLQTVWPWRGPRILGALAAGTMLAIAGTVLQRMTANPMASPESLGVSAGAAIGMIAIIFTIDAPSVWLQISGAAIGAFTTLVAIFVLTRKSGYAPERILIAGIAIGALFDGFIAFLMAGGDPRAARLLAWSSGSTYGLSFDRATILAIVAVTALPILPALARWLNLFPLGPVTTKSLGVDLSLSRGSMLLFAAILTAAATLLVGPLSFAGLIAPHLARLAGLRHALSHGIGAAFIGAALMVSADWLGRMLFFPWEIPAGLMAAIIAGPVLVWLLMRIGQTSS
;
A
#
# COMPACT_ATOMS: atom_id res chain seq x y z
N MET A 1 21.47 21.63 33.65
CA MET A 1 20.35 22.58 33.48
C MET A 1 20.00 22.58 32.01
N THR A 2 19.08 21.74 31.59
CA THR A 2 18.58 21.66 30.22
C THR A 2 17.10 22.06 30.26
N THR A 3 16.84 23.28 29.88
CA THR A 3 15.49 23.83 29.66
C THR A 3 14.81 23.03 28.53
N THR A 4 14.02 22.04 28.90
CA THR A 4 13.08 21.40 28.00
C THR A 4 12.00 22.41 27.62
N LEU A 5 12.18 23.10 26.49
CA LEU A 5 11.12 23.82 25.84
C LEU A 5 9.99 22.80 25.55
N ARG A 6 9.00 22.77 26.43
CA ARG A 6 7.69 22.17 26.17
C ARG A 6 7.05 23.01 25.08
N HIS A 7 7.27 22.63 23.80
CA HIS A 7 6.33 23.01 22.76
C HIS A 7 4.99 22.35 23.09
N HIS A 8 4.13 23.06 23.80
CA HIS A 8 2.70 22.76 23.80
C HIS A 8 2.26 22.79 22.33
N PRO A 9 1.69 21.71 21.77
CA PRO A 9 1.05 21.80 20.48
C PRO A 9 -0.07 22.82 20.63
N ALA A 10 -0.05 23.83 19.78
CA ALA A 10 -1.14 24.77 19.71
C ALA A 10 -2.45 24.00 19.51
N TYR A 11 -3.32 24.04 20.52
CA TYR A 11 -4.69 23.56 20.52
C TYR A 11 -4.92 22.08 20.07
N PRO A 12 -4.71 21.08 20.96
CA PRO A 12 -5.11 19.70 20.67
C PRO A 12 -6.63 19.54 20.48
N GLY A 13 -7.43 20.53 20.91
CA GLY A 13 -8.89 20.57 20.72
C GLY A 13 -9.34 21.14 19.37
N ALA A 14 -8.48 21.82 18.61
CA ALA A 14 -8.91 22.46 17.36
C ALA A 14 -9.23 21.44 16.25
N ILE A 15 -8.42 20.38 16.11
CA ILE A 15 -8.61 19.37 15.05
C ILE A 15 -9.95 18.63 15.15
N PRO A 16 -10.36 18.09 16.32
CA PRO A 16 -11.69 17.50 16.48
C PRO A 16 -12.84 18.45 16.13
N ILE A 17 -12.72 19.69 16.57
CA ILE A 17 -13.75 20.71 16.32
C ILE A 17 -13.82 21.02 14.82
N THR A 18 -12.69 21.19 14.14
CA THR A 18 -12.67 21.43 12.69
C THR A 18 -13.25 20.29 11.88
N ILE A 19 -12.98 19.03 12.25
CA ILE A 19 -13.55 17.85 11.57
C ILE A 19 -15.06 17.80 11.78
N PHE A 20 -15.54 18.07 13.00
CA PHE A 20 -16.97 18.10 13.30
C PHE A 20 -17.68 19.21 12.51
N ILE A 21 -17.14 20.42 12.52
CA ILE A 21 -17.69 21.54 11.75
C ILE A 21 -17.67 21.24 10.26
N ALA A 22 -16.57 20.69 9.73
CA ALA A 22 -16.47 20.33 8.32
C ALA A 22 -17.51 19.28 7.93
N ALA A 23 -17.69 18.23 8.74
CA ALA A 23 -18.71 17.21 8.49
C ALA A 23 -20.12 17.82 8.49
N LEU A 24 -20.42 18.70 9.42
CA LEU A 24 -21.72 19.36 9.54
C LEU A 24 -21.98 20.32 8.37
N LEU A 25 -21.01 21.16 8.01
CA LEU A 25 -21.13 22.10 6.90
C LEU A 25 -21.27 21.37 5.55
N LEU A 26 -20.46 20.33 5.30
CA LEU A 26 -20.54 19.55 4.07
C LEU A 26 -21.87 18.80 3.99
N SER A 27 -22.38 18.28 5.09
CA SER A 27 -23.69 17.62 5.13
C SER A 27 -24.83 18.61 4.83
N ALA A 28 -24.78 19.82 5.38
CA ALA A 28 -25.75 20.86 5.07
C ALA A 28 -25.68 21.30 3.60
N LEU A 29 -24.47 21.44 3.05
CA LEU A 29 -24.28 21.79 1.64
C LEU A 29 -24.73 20.66 0.70
N SER A 30 -24.47 19.40 0.99
CA SER A 30 -24.92 18.28 0.17
C SER A 30 -26.45 18.14 0.20
N LEU A 31 -27.05 18.34 1.38
CA LEU A 31 -28.51 18.39 1.52
C LEU A 31 -29.11 19.52 0.67
N HIS A 32 -28.45 20.69 0.66
CA HIS A 32 -28.87 21.81 -0.19
C HIS A 32 -28.76 21.50 -1.68
N VAL A 33 -27.72 20.81 -2.11
CA VAL A 33 -27.58 20.40 -3.51
C VAL A 33 -28.72 19.47 -3.93
N GLU A 34 -29.15 18.56 -3.05
CA GLU A 34 -30.22 17.58 -3.33
C GLU A 34 -31.62 18.19 -3.22
N THR A 35 -31.86 19.08 -2.25
CA THR A 35 -33.21 19.56 -1.90
C THR A 35 -33.47 21.01 -2.23
N GLY A 36 -32.43 21.79 -2.54
CA GLY A 36 -32.51 23.26 -2.68
C GLY A 36 -32.69 24.01 -1.37
N SER A 37 -32.66 23.31 -0.21
CA SER A 37 -32.86 23.92 1.11
C SER A 37 -31.74 23.60 2.09
N LEU A 38 -31.32 24.59 2.87
CA LEU A 38 -30.37 24.44 3.97
C LEU A 38 -31.02 24.01 5.30
N ASN A 39 -32.37 23.95 5.36
CA ASN A 39 -33.08 23.62 6.58
C ASN A 39 -33.08 22.09 6.80
N PRO A 40 -32.46 21.54 7.87
CA PRO A 40 -32.50 20.10 8.15
C PRO A 40 -33.93 19.55 8.40
N ALA A 41 -34.90 20.39 8.80
CA ALA A 41 -36.27 19.99 9.03
C ALA A 41 -36.93 19.46 7.74
N ILE A 42 -36.43 19.84 6.57
CA ILE A 42 -36.90 19.33 5.27
C ILE A 42 -36.82 17.82 5.13
N ILE A 43 -35.91 17.16 5.89
CA ILE A 43 -35.79 15.70 5.92
C ILE A 43 -37.10 15.09 6.47
N PHE A 44 -37.67 15.69 7.51
CA PHE A 44 -38.92 15.20 8.10
C PHE A 44 -40.15 15.59 7.28
N GLU A 45 -40.14 16.75 6.67
CA GLU A 45 -41.23 17.22 5.79
C GLU A 45 -41.30 16.38 4.52
N LEU A 46 -40.16 16.14 3.85
CA LEU A 46 -40.10 15.32 2.65
C LEU A 46 -40.27 13.82 2.94
N ALA A 47 -39.90 13.33 4.14
CA ALA A 47 -40.13 11.93 4.50
C ALA A 47 -41.62 11.57 4.57
N SER A 48 -42.48 12.54 4.84
CA SER A 48 -43.94 12.39 4.86
C SER A 48 -44.63 12.78 3.53
N ALA A 49 -43.89 13.36 2.60
CA ALA A 49 -44.43 13.77 1.30
C ALA A 49 -44.40 12.63 0.28
N SER A 50 -45.27 12.66 -0.72
CA SER A 50 -45.26 11.77 -1.88
C SER A 50 -44.65 12.49 -3.07
N GLY A 51 -43.54 11.96 -3.62
CA GLY A 51 -42.90 12.55 -4.79
C GLY A 51 -41.46 12.08 -5.01
N THR A 52 -40.90 12.41 -6.18
CA THR A 52 -39.55 11.98 -6.55
C THR A 52 -38.46 12.50 -5.60
N GLN A 53 -38.61 13.72 -5.11
CA GLN A 53 -37.67 14.30 -4.12
C GLN A 53 -37.69 13.57 -2.78
N SER A 54 -38.87 13.16 -2.32
CA SER A 54 -39.00 12.33 -1.11
C SER A 54 -38.28 10.99 -1.27
N LEU A 55 -38.44 10.33 -2.42
CA LEU A 55 -37.77 9.07 -2.72
C LEU A 55 -36.24 9.22 -2.78
N LEU A 56 -35.73 10.24 -3.46
CA LEU A 56 -34.30 10.52 -3.52
C LEU A 56 -33.71 10.78 -2.14
N LEU A 57 -34.42 11.52 -1.30
CA LEU A 57 -33.96 11.83 0.05
C LEU A 57 -34.01 10.60 0.96
N THR A 58 -35.14 9.90 1.01
CA THR A 58 -35.38 8.80 1.97
C THR A 58 -34.66 7.50 1.59
N HIS A 59 -34.44 7.24 0.31
CA HIS A 59 -33.81 6.02 -0.22
C HIS A 59 -32.40 6.24 -0.76
N GLY A 60 -32.02 7.49 -1.10
CA GLY A 60 -30.69 7.85 -1.58
C GLY A 60 -29.86 8.52 -0.49
N TRP A 61 -30.13 9.81 -0.22
CA TRP A 61 -29.28 10.64 0.64
C TRP A 61 -29.19 10.17 2.10
N VAL A 62 -30.32 9.89 2.76
CA VAL A 62 -30.34 9.47 4.18
C VAL A 62 -29.59 8.14 4.40
N PRO A 63 -29.87 7.05 3.66
CA PRO A 63 -29.09 5.83 3.80
C PRO A 63 -27.61 6.01 3.51
N ARG A 64 -27.26 6.82 2.51
CA ARG A 64 -25.86 7.14 2.17
C ARG A 64 -25.15 7.91 3.28
N PHE A 65 -25.81 8.90 3.87
CA PHE A 65 -25.29 9.64 5.03
C PHE A 65 -25.04 8.69 6.22
N LEU A 66 -26.01 7.83 6.56
CA LEU A 66 -25.89 6.90 7.68
C LEU A 66 -24.84 5.80 7.43
N ILE A 67 -24.72 5.26 6.20
CA ILE A 67 -23.72 4.26 5.90
C ILE A 67 -22.30 4.82 6.00
N SER A 68 -22.10 6.10 5.65
CA SER A 68 -20.82 6.77 5.82
C SER A 68 -20.39 6.84 7.29
N LEU A 69 -21.33 7.11 8.20
CA LEU A 69 -21.08 7.11 9.65
C LEU A 69 -20.76 5.72 10.18
N VAL A 70 -21.57 4.72 9.82
CA VAL A 70 -21.41 3.33 10.29
C VAL A 70 -20.12 2.71 9.76
N ALA A 71 -19.83 2.86 8.47
CA ALA A 71 -18.64 2.33 7.85
C ALA A 71 -17.37 3.00 8.40
N GLY A 72 -17.39 4.33 8.58
CA GLY A 72 -16.31 5.08 9.17
C GLY A 72 -16.01 4.66 10.61
N ALA A 73 -17.06 4.46 11.43
CA ALA A 73 -16.92 3.96 12.79
C ALA A 73 -16.31 2.56 12.83
N GLY A 74 -16.79 1.65 11.98
CA GLY A 74 -16.30 0.27 11.88
C GLY A 74 -14.82 0.21 11.52
N LEU A 75 -14.42 0.91 10.45
CA LEU A 75 -13.02 0.93 9.99
C LEU A 75 -12.07 1.57 11.01
N ALA A 76 -12.46 2.66 11.66
CA ALA A 76 -11.62 3.32 12.65
C ALA A 76 -11.50 2.47 13.95
N THR A 77 -12.56 1.77 14.35
CA THR A 77 -12.49 0.81 15.46
C THR A 77 -11.55 -0.35 15.12
N ALA A 78 -11.67 -0.92 13.93
CA ALA A 78 -10.76 -1.97 13.45
C ALA A 78 -9.29 -1.46 13.45
N GLY A 79 -9.06 -0.26 12.93
CA GLY A 79 -7.75 0.38 12.94
C GLY A 79 -7.19 0.57 14.36
N ALA A 80 -8.02 0.99 15.32
CA ALA A 80 -7.60 1.15 16.71
C ALA A 80 -7.20 -0.19 17.35
N LEU A 81 -7.94 -1.27 17.05
CA LEU A 81 -7.62 -2.63 17.49
C LEU A 81 -6.30 -3.13 16.89
N PHE A 82 -6.09 -2.94 15.58
CA PHE A 82 -4.85 -3.34 14.91
C PHE A 82 -3.64 -2.57 15.43
N GLN A 83 -3.74 -1.24 15.59
CA GLN A 83 -2.66 -0.42 16.15
C GLN A 83 -2.32 -0.81 17.58
N HIS A 84 -3.33 -1.18 18.38
CA HIS A 84 -3.14 -1.63 19.76
C HIS A 84 -2.43 -2.99 19.81
N THR A 85 -2.92 -3.96 19.03
CA THR A 85 -2.42 -5.35 19.03
C THR A 85 -1.02 -5.46 18.44
N LEU A 86 -0.79 -4.77 17.32
CA LEU A 86 0.47 -4.83 16.57
C LEU A 86 1.50 -3.83 17.09
N LYS A 87 1.14 -3.03 18.10
CA LYS A 87 2.00 -1.96 18.66
C LYS A 87 2.62 -1.08 17.58
N ASN A 88 1.92 -0.93 16.46
CA ASN A 88 2.34 -0.16 15.30
C ASN A 88 1.29 0.90 14.96
N PRO A 89 1.63 2.20 15.03
CA PRO A 89 0.71 3.28 14.74
C PRO A 89 0.27 3.35 13.27
N LEU A 90 0.95 2.65 12.38
CA LEU A 90 0.65 2.58 10.95
C LEU A 90 -0.17 1.34 10.56
N ALA A 91 -0.47 0.46 11.53
CA ALA A 91 -1.34 -0.69 11.26
C ALA A 91 -2.76 -0.21 10.95
N SER A 92 -3.31 -0.73 9.87
CA SER A 92 -4.63 -0.35 9.34
C SER A 92 -5.36 -1.55 8.77
N PRO A 93 -6.67 -1.45 8.54
CA PRO A 93 -7.43 -2.47 7.83
C PRO A 93 -6.84 -2.89 6.48
N SER A 94 -6.28 -1.96 5.72
CA SER A 94 -5.66 -2.23 4.43
C SER A 94 -4.34 -3.03 4.52
N THR A 95 -3.59 -2.91 5.63
CA THR A 95 -2.30 -3.60 5.80
C THR A 95 -2.42 -5.10 6.03
N LEU A 96 -3.62 -5.63 6.35
CA LEU A 96 -3.85 -7.06 6.54
C LEU A 96 -4.34 -7.80 5.28
N GLY A 97 -4.46 -7.10 4.15
CA GLY A 97 -4.82 -7.70 2.86
C GLY A 97 -6.29 -8.08 2.69
N LEU A 98 -7.14 -7.82 3.68
CA LEU A 98 -8.57 -8.19 3.64
C LEU A 98 -9.30 -7.54 2.46
N ALA A 99 -9.05 -6.27 2.22
CA ALA A 99 -9.62 -5.53 1.10
C ALA A 99 -9.16 -6.08 -0.26
N GLY A 100 -7.87 -6.47 -0.37
CA GLY A 100 -7.34 -7.14 -1.56
C GLY A 100 -8.01 -8.49 -1.82
N GLY A 101 -8.25 -9.27 -0.76
CA GLY A 101 -8.98 -10.53 -0.84
C GLY A 101 -10.42 -10.37 -1.31
N ALA A 102 -11.15 -9.40 -0.76
CA ALA A 102 -12.51 -9.07 -1.18
C ALA A 102 -12.55 -8.73 -2.68
N LYS A 103 -11.66 -7.84 -3.13
CA LYS A 103 -11.59 -7.42 -4.53
C LYS A 103 -11.21 -8.57 -5.47
N LEU A 104 -10.24 -9.40 -5.09
CA LEU A 104 -9.82 -10.54 -5.90
C LEU A 104 -10.95 -11.57 -6.04
N PHE A 105 -11.63 -11.94 -4.96
CA PHE A 105 -12.73 -12.90 -5.03
C PHE A 105 -13.89 -12.38 -5.87
N LEU A 106 -14.25 -11.12 -5.69
CA LEU A 106 -15.29 -10.51 -6.52
C LEU A 106 -14.90 -10.49 -8.01
N THR A 107 -13.63 -10.18 -8.33
CA THR A 107 -13.09 -10.24 -9.68
C THR A 107 -13.19 -11.65 -10.28
N LEU A 108 -12.74 -12.67 -9.53
CA LEU A 108 -12.77 -14.05 -9.99
C LEU A 108 -14.20 -14.56 -10.22
N VAL A 109 -15.12 -14.25 -9.32
CA VAL A 109 -16.53 -14.65 -9.47
C VAL A 109 -17.17 -13.93 -10.65
N THR A 110 -16.93 -12.64 -10.83
CA THR A 110 -17.47 -11.88 -11.96
C THR A 110 -17.00 -12.45 -13.31
N LEU A 111 -15.75 -12.89 -13.40
CA LEU A 111 -15.19 -13.40 -14.66
C LEU A 111 -15.53 -14.87 -14.94
N TYR A 112 -15.45 -15.73 -13.93
CA TYR A 112 -15.49 -17.18 -14.13
C TYR A 112 -16.78 -17.85 -13.66
N VAL A 113 -17.53 -17.22 -12.73
CA VAL A 113 -18.76 -17.78 -12.18
C VAL A 113 -19.83 -16.69 -12.03
N PRO A 114 -20.18 -15.95 -13.10
CA PRO A 114 -21.09 -14.79 -13.00
C PRO A 114 -22.44 -15.13 -12.42
N GLY A 115 -22.92 -16.36 -12.56
CA GLY A 115 -24.15 -16.83 -11.94
C GLY A 115 -24.16 -16.78 -10.40
N ALA A 116 -22.98 -16.82 -9.76
CA ALA A 116 -22.90 -16.70 -8.30
C ALA A 116 -23.13 -15.26 -7.81
N LEU A 117 -23.13 -14.25 -8.68
CA LEU A 117 -23.45 -12.86 -8.31
C LEU A 117 -24.89 -12.70 -7.80
N VAL A 118 -25.77 -13.65 -8.09
CA VAL A 118 -27.15 -13.71 -7.52
C VAL A 118 -27.12 -13.81 -5.99
N ILE A 119 -26.07 -14.38 -5.38
CA ILE A 119 -25.91 -14.47 -3.92
C ILE A 119 -25.68 -13.08 -3.29
N GLY A 120 -25.23 -12.11 -4.07
CA GLY A 120 -24.91 -10.74 -3.64
C GLY A 120 -23.41 -10.45 -3.65
N HIS A 121 -23.05 -9.25 -4.15
CA HIS A 121 -21.67 -8.80 -4.21
C HIS A 121 -21.01 -8.72 -2.83
N ASP A 122 -21.78 -8.30 -1.81
CA ASP A 122 -21.35 -8.17 -0.42
C ASP A 122 -20.97 -9.53 0.21
N VAL A 123 -21.73 -10.59 -0.07
CA VAL A 123 -21.42 -11.93 0.43
C VAL A 123 -20.14 -12.47 -0.19
N ILE A 124 -19.95 -12.28 -1.49
CA ILE A 124 -18.75 -12.72 -2.21
C ILE A 124 -17.51 -11.95 -1.73
N ALA A 125 -17.62 -10.63 -1.60
CA ALA A 125 -16.54 -9.79 -1.08
C ALA A 125 -16.19 -10.16 0.37
N LEU A 126 -17.20 -10.42 1.22
CA LEU A 126 -17.01 -10.87 2.60
C LEU A 126 -16.27 -12.21 2.66
N THR A 127 -16.66 -13.18 1.84
CA THR A 127 -15.97 -14.49 1.79
C THR A 127 -14.52 -14.35 1.37
N GLY A 128 -14.21 -13.50 0.37
CA GLY A 128 -12.86 -13.21 -0.06
C GLY A 128 -12.01 -12.53 1.03
N ALA A 129 -12.57 -11.55 1.72
CA ALA A 129 -11.92 -10.89 2.85
C ALA A 129 -11.60 -11.87 3.98
N LEU A 130 -12.59 -12.69 4.37
CA LEU A 130 -12.42 -13.68 5.43
C LEU A 130 -11.43 -14.78 5.03
N ALA A 131 -11.44 -15.26 3.79
CA ALA A 131 -10.49 -16.26 3.29
C ALA A 131 -9.03 -15.76 3.42
N VAL A 132 -8.77 -14.50 3.03
CA VAL A 132 -7.46 -13.88 3.22
C VAL A 132 -7.14 -13.69 4.71
N GLY A 133 -8.09 -13.26 5.53
CA GLY A 133 -7.90 -13.16 6.98
C GLY A 133 -7.49 -14.49 7.61
N ILE A 134 -8.19 -15.58 7.26
CA ILE A 134 -7.87 -16.94 7.71
C ILE A 134 -6.46 -17.35 7.24
N LEU A 135 -6.09 -17.05 5.99
CA LEU A 135 -4.76 -17.36 5.46
C LEU A 135 -3.67 -16.61 6.22
N VAL A 136 -3.84 -15.31 6.48
CA VAL A 136 -2.90 -14.49 7.27
C VAL A 136 -2.75 -15.08 8.68
N PHE A 137 -3.85 -15.46 9.32
CA PHE A 137 -3.80 -16.04 10.67
C PHE A 137 -3.17 -17.43 10.69
N ALA A 138 -3.48 -18.28 9.72
CA ALA A 138 -2.86 -19.60 9.60
C ALA A 138 -1.34 -19.51 9.47
N LEU A 139 -0.85 -18.54 8.69
CA LEU A 139 0.57 -18.28 8.50
C LEU A 139 1.22 -17.66 9.76
N ALA A 140 0.54 -16.71 10.40
CA ALA A 140 1.03 -16.02 11.60
C ALA A 140 0.96 -16.89 12.88
N ARG A 141 0.10 -17.90 12.92
CA ARG A 141 -0.08 -18.78 14.10
C ARG A 141 1.23 -19.41 14.56
N ARG A 142 2.06 -19.88 13.61
CA ARG A 142 3.35 -20.51 13.90
C ARG A 142 4.37 -19.58 14.58
N SER A 143 4.23 -18.27 14.40
CA SER A 143 5.06 -17.24 15.05
C SER A 143 4.45 -16.69 16.34
N GLY A 144 3.42 -17.32 16.91
CA GLY A 144 2.69 -16.83 18.08
C GLY A 144 2.00 -15.47 17.83
N PHE A 145 1.56 -15.20 16.60
CA PHE A 145 1.00 -13.91 16.17
C PHE A 145 1.96 -12.73 16.43
N SER A 146 3.25 -12.94 16.15
CA SER A 146 4.22 -11.84 16.17
C SER A 146 3.71 -10.67 15.31
N PRO A 147 3.65 -9.43 15.84
CA PRO A 147 3.17 -8.27 15.12
C PRO A 147 3.86 -8.07 13.77
N PHE A 148 5.16 -8.32 13.71
CA PHE A 148 5.96 -8.22 12.50
C PHE A 148 5.49 -9.22 11.42
N VAL A 149 5.31 -10.49 11.80
CA VAL A 149 4.90 -11.56 10.85
C VAL A 149 3.47 -11.31 10.35
N VAL A 150 2.55 -10.88 11.21
CA VAL A 150 1.16 -10.57 10.83
C VAL A 150 1.13 -9.46 9.78
N ILE A 151 1.82 -8.34 10.02
CA ILE A 151 1.85 -7.20 9.10
C ILE A 151 2.52 -7.59 7.78
N LEU A 152 3.68 -8.26 7.85
CA LEU A 152 4.42 -8.68 6.66
C LEU A 152 3.59 -9.63 5.78
N THR A 153 2.99 -10.65 6.39
CA THR A 153 2.13 -11.62 5.68
C THR A 153 0.92 -10.93 5.06
N GLY A 154 0.24 -10.07 5.82
CA GLY A 154 -0.91 -9.32 5.33
C GLY A 154 -0.57 -8.43 4.14
N MET A 155 0.55 -7.71 4.22
CA MET A 155 1.02 -6.84 3.16
C MET A 155 1.40 -7.63 1.88
N ILE A 156 2.10 -8.76 2.02
CA ILE A 156 2.45 -9.62 0.88
C ILE A 156 1.19 -10.13 0.18
N ILE A 157 0.21 -10.61 0.95
CA ILE A 157 -1.05 -11.12 0.39
C ILE A 157 -1.85 -9.98 -0.24
N ALA A 158 -1.89 -8.78 0.38
CA ALA A 158 -2.53 -7.61 -0.20
C ALA A 158 -1.98 -7.27 -1.58
N LEU A 159 -0.66 -7.20 -1.68
CA LEU A 159 0.04 -6.87 -2.92
C LEU A 159 -0.15 -7.97 -3.97
N TYR A 160 -0.12 -9.25 -3.57
CA TYR A 160 -0.40 -10.38 -4.46
C TYR A 160 -1.84 -10.33 -5.01
N CYS A 161 -2.83 -10.17 -4.14
CA CYS A 161 -4.23 -10.02 -4.56
C CYS A 161 -4.42 -8.81 -5.47
N GLY A 162 -3.78 -7.69 -5.16
CA GLY A 162 -3.80 -6.49 -5.98
C GLY A 162 -3.20 -6.71 -7.37
N ALA A 163 -2.05 -7.38 -7.45
CA ALA A 163 -1.38 -7.68 -8.72
C ALA A 163 -2.22 -8.61 -9.60
N VAL A 164 -2.77 -9.69 -9.04
CA VAL A 164 -3.65 -10.62 -9.77
C VAL A 164 -4.91 -9.90 -10.25
N THR A 165 -5.56 -9.12 -9.38
CA THR A 165 -6.76 -8.36 -9.74
C THR A 165 -6.48 -7.37 -10.87
N THR A 166 -5.36 -6.63 -10.80
CA THR A 166 -4.99 -5.65 -11.83
C THR A 166 -4.62 -6.34 -13.14
N ALA A 167 -3.92 -7.47 -13.10
CA ALA A 167 -3.61 -8.26 -14.28
C ALA A 167 -4.89 -8.75 -14.99
N LEU A 168 -5.85 -9.29 -14.23
CA LEU A 168 -7.15 -9.70 -14.77
C LEU A 168 -7.93 -8.50 -15.33
N ALA A 169 -7.84 -7.35 -14.68
CA ALA A 169 -8.52 -6.14 -15.13
C ALA A 169 -7.94 -5.56 -16.43
N ILE A 170 -6.64 -5.73 -16.67
CA ILE A 170 -6.02 -5.33 -17.94
C ILE A 170 -6.48 -6.27 -19.08
N ILE A 171 -6.57 -7.56 -18.81
CA ILE A 171 -6.99 -8.57 -19.81
C ILE A 171 -8.49 -8.45 -20.11
N HIS A 172 -9.33 -8.21 -19.10
CA HIS A 172 -10.80 -8.21 -19.16
C HIS A 172 -11.41 -6.85 -18.80
N HIS A 173 -10.86 -5.75 -19.32
CA HIS A 173 -11.21 -4.39 -18.91
C HIS A 173 -12.69 -4.05 -19.10
N GLU A 174 -13.36 -4.61 -20.12
CA GLU A 174 -14.77 -4.36 -20.38
C GLU A 174 -15.69 -4.88 -19.26
N TRP A 175 -15.37 -6.05 -18.70
CA TRP A 175 -16.20 -6.74 -17.70
C TRP A 175 -16.00 -6.22 -16.29
N LEU A 176 -14.92 -5.48 -16.03
CA LEU A 176 -14.50 -5.12 -14.69
C LEU A 176 -14.67 -3.62 -14.37
N LYS A 177 -15.33 -2.83 -15.22
CA LYS A 177 -15.55 -1.38 -15.00
C LYS A 177 -16.24 -1.11 -13.66
N SER A 178 -17.31 -1.83 -13.34
CA SER A 178 -18.05 -1.68 -12.08
C SER A 178 -17.21 -2.01 -10.84
N LEU A 179 -16.26 -2.94 -10.96
CA LEU A 179 -15.35 -3.32 -9.88
C LEU A 179 -14.30 -2.25 -9.57
N PHE A 180 -13.96 -1.36 -10.52
CA PHE A 180 -13.11 -0.21 -10.25
C PHE A 180 -13.83 0.81 -9.36
N ILE A 181 -15.11 1.08 -9.64
CA ILE A 181 -15.93 1.99 -8.83
C ILE A 181 -16.08 1.43 -7.43
N TRP A 182 -16.52 0.18 -7.29
CA TRP A 182 -16.63 -0.49 -6.00
C TRP A 182 -15.28 -0.55 -5.26
N GLY A 183 -14.20 -0.89 -5.98
CA GLY A 183 -12.84 -0.94 -5.42
C GLY A 183 -12.28 0.41 -4.98
N SER A 184 -12.92 1.50 -5.36
CA SER A 184 -12.56 2.87 -4.96
C SER A 184 -13.42 3.41 -3.80
N GLY A 185 -14.26 2.57 -3.19
CA GLY A 185 -15.13 2.92 -2.07
C GLY A 185 -16.42 3.61 -2.53
N ASP A 186 -17.40 2.81 -2.85
CA ASP A 186 -18.73 3.26 -3.27
C ASP A 186 -19.68 3.25 -2.08
N LEU A 187 -20.11 4.46 -1.67
CA LEU A 187 -21.11 4.64 -0.63
C LEU A 187 -22.49 4.93 -1.21
N ASN A 188 -22.66 4.86 -2.53
CA ASN A 188 -23.95 5.07 -3.15
C ASN A 188 -24.97 4.03 -2.69
N GLN A 189 -26.18 4.44 -2.39
CA GLN A 189 -27.23 3.58 -1.85
C GLN A 189 -28.53 3.78 -2.60
N ASP A 190 -29.19 2.67 -2.93
CA ASP A 190 -30.52 2.62 -3.53
C ASP A 190 -31.57 2.17 -2.48
N GLY A 191 -31.37 2.55 -1.20
CA GLY A 191 -32.26 2.23 -0.09
C GLY A 191 -31.56 1.72 1.16
N TRP A 192 -32.31 1.07 2.02
CA TRP A 192 -31.86 0.61 3.36
C TRP A 192 -31.28 -0.80 3.38
N TYR A 193 -31.27 -1.46 2.24
CA TYR A 193 -30.94 -2.89 2.10
C TYR A 193 -29.53 -3.23 2.58
N ILE A 194 -28.53 -2.40 2.25
CA ILE A 194 -27.12 -2.61 2.67
C ILE A 194 -26.89 -2.04 4.07
N LEU A 195 -27.48 -0.88 4.37
CA LEU A 195 -27.25 -0.17 5.63
C LEU A 195 -27.71 -0.98 6.86
N ASN A 196 -28.92 -1.55 6.82
CA ASN A 196 -29.49 -2.24 7.98
C ASN A 196 -28.64 -3.43 8.44
N PRO A 197 -28.27 -4.42 7.58
CA PRO A 197 -27.43 -5.52 7.99
C PRO A 197 -25.99 -5.08 8.34
N LEU A 198 -25.44 -4.06 7.68
CA LEU A 198 -24.16 -3.51 8.02
C LEU A 198 -24.14 -2.92 9.43
N THR A 199 -25.17 -2.14 9.77
CA THR A 199 -25.28 -1.51 11.10
C THR A 199 -25.27 -2.56 12.20
N ILE A 200 -26.05 -3.62 12.06
CA ILE A 200 -26.11 -4.73 13.05
C ILE A 200 -24.73 -5.39 13.20
N LYS A 201 -24.07 -5.72 12.08
CA LYS A 201 -22.74 -6.37 12.06
C LYS A 201 -21.65 -5.47 12.65
N VAL A 202 -21.65 -4.18 12.35
CA VAL A 202 -20.64 -3.22 12.85
C VAL A 202 -20.88 -2.93 14.34
N VAL A 203 -22.11 -2.65 14.74
CA VAL A 203 -22.44 -2.38 16.15
C VAL A 203 -22.13 -3.58 17.03
N SER A 204 -22.49 -4.81 16.61
CA SER A 204 -22.15 -6.04 17.35
C SER A 204 -20.64 -6.21 17.52
N GLY A 205 -19.84 -5.97 16.47
CA GLY A 205 -18.40 -6.03 16.55
C GLY A 205 -17.77 -4.94 17.45
N MET A 206 -18.32 -3.72 17.42
CA MET A 206 -17.90 -2.62 18.30
C MET A 206 -18.24 -2.90 19.77
N VAL A 207 -19.44 -3.39 20.05
CA VAL A 207 -19.87 -3.78 21.42
C VAL A 207 -18.93 -4.87 21.96
N LEU A 208 -18.65 -5.90 21.16
CA LEU A 208 -17.70 -6.95 21.53
C LEU A 208 -16.29 -6.38 21.82
N ALA A 209 -15.81 -5.47 20.99
CA ALA A 209 -14.53 -4.80 21.21
C ALA A 209 -14.48 -3.99 22.51
N ILE A 210 -15.57 -3.30 22.85
CA ILE A 210 -15.69 -2.50 24.08
C ILE A 210 -15.75 -3.40 25.32
N ILE A 211 -16.53 -4.50 25.28
CA ILE A 211 -16.63 -5.48 26.37
C ILE A 211 -15.24 -6.08 26.66
N LEU A 212 -14.50 -6.43 25.59
CA LEU A 212 -13.18 -7.03 25.71
C LEU A 212 -12.06 -6.00 25.91
N ALA A 213 -12.36 -4.70 25.96
CA ALA A 213 -11.34 -3.66 26.05
C ALA A 213 -10.43 -3.81 27.29
N ARG A 214 -11.01 -4.16 28.46
CA ARG A 214 -10.25 -4.37 29.72
C ARG A 214 -9.20 -5.49 29.61
N PRO A 215 -9.55 -6.73 29.21
CA PRO A 215 -8.54 -7.78 29.02
C PRO A 215 -7.56 -7.44 27.89
N LEU A 216 -7.98 -6.74 26.84
CA LEU A 216 -7.10 -6.34 25.74
C LEU A 216 -6.08 -5.28 26.17
N GLU A 217 -6.34 -4.47 27.21
CA GLU A 217 -5.36 -3.51 27.76
C GLU A 217 -4.09 -4.22 28.30
N MET A 218 -4.17 -5.49 28.68
CA MET A 218 -3.00 -6.29 29.10
C MET A 218 -1.96 -6.43 27.98
N LEU A 219 -2.32 -6.26 26.71
CA LEU A 219 -1.38 -6.25 25.60
C LEU A 219 -0.41 -5.04 25.63
N ASN A 220 -0.68 -4.01 26.44
CA ASN A 220 0.26 -2.92 26.67
C ASN A 220 1.48 -3.37 27.47
N LEU A 221 1.36 -4.41 28.28
CA LEU A 221 2.44 -5.03 29.04
C LEU A 221 3.34 -5.86 28.12
N ASN A 222 4.51 -6.23 28.65
CA ASN A 222 5.36 -7.23 28.00
C ASN A 222 4.73 -8.63 28.17
N ASP A 223 5.01 -9.54 27.24
CA ASP A 223 4.38 -10.87 27.24
C ASP A 223 4.61 -11.65 28.55
N HIS A 224 5.81 -11.54 29.14
CA HIS A 224 6.13 -12.13 30.44
C HIS A 224 5.29 -11.55 31.59
N GLN A 225 5.09 -10.24 31.60
CA GLN A 225 4.27 -9.58 32.63
C GLN A 225 2.79 -9.95 32.49
N ALA A 226 2.26 -9.98 31.24
CA ALA A 226 0.91 -10.37 30.97
C ALA A 226 0.64 -11.83 31.39
N THR A 227 1.59 -12.72 31.13
CA THR A 227 1.50 -14.14 31.53
C THR A 227 1.56 -14.31 33.05
N ALA A 228 2.41 -13.54 33.75
CA ALA A 228 2.48 -13.54 35.21
C ALA A 228 1.16 -13.09 35.86
N LEU A 229 0.36 -12.26 35.17
CA LEU A 229 -0.98 -11.85 35.58
C LEU A 229 -2.08 -12.85 35.16
N GLY A 230 -1.73 -14.02 34.61
CA GLY A 230 -2.65 -15.06 34.18
C GLY A 230 -3.26 -14.86 32.79
N ALA A 231 -2.86 -13.84 32.06
CA ALA A 231 -3.34 -13.61 30.70
C ALA A 231 -2.53 -14.45 29.68
N SER A 232 -3.19 -14.84 28.58
CA SER A 232 -2.53 -15.43 27.42
C SER A 232 -2.40 -14.38 26.31
N PRO A 233 -1.22 -13.77 26.11
CA PRO A 233 -1.03 -12.73 25.10
C PRO A 233 -1.40 -13.18 23.68
N ALA A 234 -1.12 -14.44 23.33
CA ALA A 234 -1.47 -15.00 22.04
C ALA A 234 -2.99 -15.06 21.83
N ARG A 235 -3.76 -15.50 22.83
CA ARG A 235 -5.23 -15.54 22.76
C ARG A 235 -5.83 -14.13 22.65
N LEU A 236 -5.33 -13.19 23.45
CA LEU A 236 -5.78 -11.79 23.42
C LEU A 236 -5.50 -11.14 22.08
N ARG A 237 -4.31 -11.36 21.50
CA ARG A 237 -3.96 -10.89 20.14
C ARG A 237 -4.90 -11.48 19.10
N THR A 238 -5.14 -12.79 19.16
CA THR A 238 -6.04 -13.47 18.21
C THR A 238 -7.45 -12.88 18.27
N LEU A 239 -8.02 -12.72 19.47
CA LEU A 239 -9.35 -12.14 19.65
C LEU A 239 -9.42 -10.70 19.10
N CYS A 240 -8.44 -9.88 19.44
CA CYS A 240 -8.38 -8.51 18.98
C CYS A 240 -8.30 -8.42 17.44
N LEU A 241 -7.44 -9.26 16.84
CA LEU A 241 -7.29 -9.33 15.39
C LEU A 241 -8.55 -9.87 14.70
N LEU A 242 -9.22 -10.88 15.28
CA LEU A 242 -10.48 -11.43 14.73
C LEU A 242 -11.58 -10.37 14.70
N ILE A 243 -11.76 -9.61 15.78
CA ILE A 243 -12.76 -8.52 15.82
C ILE A 243 -12.42 -7.44 14.79
N GLY A 244 -11.16 -7.04 14.72
CA GLY A 244 -10.72 -6.05 13.73
C GLY A 244 -10.90 -6.53 12.29
N CYS A 245 -10.61 -7.81 12.01
CA CYS A 245 -10.84 -8.41 10.69
C CYS A 245 -12.32 -8.51 10.35
N TRP A 246 -13.16 -8.90 11.31
CA TRP A 246 -14.62 -8.91 11.14
C TRP A 246 -15.14 -7.53 10.76
N LEU A 247 -14.82 -6.50 11.57
CA LEU A 247 -15.24 -5.11 11.29
C LEU A 247 -14.75 -4.62 9.92
N THR A 248 -13.52 -4.95 9.56
CA THR A 248 -12.98 -4.61 8.25
C THR A 248 -13.70 -5.33 7.12
N ALA A 249 -13.87 -6.64 7.23
CA ALA A 249 -14.45 -7.48 6.20
C ALA A 249 -15.91 -7.10 5.90
N VAL A 250 -16.73 -6.92 6.93
CA VAL A 250 -18.14 -6.52 6.75
C VAL A 250 -18.27 -5.12 6.16
N THR A 251 -17.38 -4.19 6.55
CA THR A 251 -17.42 -2.84 6.03
C THR A 251 -16.95 -2.79 4.57
N VAL A 252 -15.81 -3.43 4.26
CA VAL A 252 -15.30 -3.49 2.87
C VAL A 252 -16.29 -4.21 1.95
N ALA A 253 -16.94 -5.27 2.41
CA ALA A 253 -17.96 -5.98 1.63
C ALA A 253 -19.14 -5.06 1.25
N ALA A 254 -19.56 -4.20 2.18
CA ALA A 254 -20.71 -3.32 1.98
C ALA A 254 -20.41 -2.07 1.14
N VAL A 255 -19.26 -1.41 1.37
CA VAL A 255 -18.96 -0.09 0.78
C VAL A 255 -17.66 -0.07 -0.06
N GLY A 256 -17.07 -1.22 -0.32
CA GLY A 256 -15.80 -1.30 -1.03
C GLY A 256 -14.60 -0.84 -0.20
N ILE A 257 -13.50 -0.50 -0.89
CA ILE A 257 -12.23 -0.19 -0.24
C ILE A 257 -12.18 1.29 0.12
N VAL A 258 -12.27 1.58 1.40
CA VAL A 258 -12.08 2.93 1.95
C VAL A 258 -10.76 2.99 2.69
N GLY A 259 -9.83 3.76 2.15
CA GLY A 259 -8.50 3.98 2.73
C GLY A 259 -8.52 5.02 3.86
N PHE A 260 -7.45 5.08 4.63
CA PHE A 260 -7.12 6.12 5.60
C PHE A 260 -7.98 6.27 6.84
N VAL A 261 -9.28 6.07 6.80
CA VAL A 261 -10.20 6.24 7.93
C VAL A 261 -9.75 5.39 9.13
N GLY A 262 -9.34 4.15 8.86
CA GLY A 262 -8.80 3.25 9.88
C GLY A 262 -7.46 3.68 10.49
N LEU A 263 -6.70 4.55 9.82
CA LEU A 263 -5.49 5.16 10.36
C LEU A 263 -5.78 6.48 11.08
N ALA A 264 -6.59 7.33 10.47
CA ALA A 264 -6.80 8.70 10.89
C ALA A 264 -7.61 8.79 12.20
N GLY A 265 -8.70 8.03 12.34
CA GLY A 265 -9.53 8.05 13.55
C GLY A 265 -8.72 7.75 14.82
N PRO A 266 -7.98 6.62 14.91
CA PRO A 266 -7.12 6.33 16.05
C PRO A 266 -5.97 7.31 16.23
N ALA A 267 -5.44 7.88 15.14
CA ALA A 267 -4.36 8.85 15.20
C ALA A 267 -4.83 10.16 15.84
N ILE A 268 -6.00 10.69 15.45
CA ILE A 268 -6.61 11.87 16.05
C ILE A 268 -6.91 11.63 17.53
N THR A 269 -7.44 10.46 17.87
CA THR A 269 -7.72 10.06 19.25
C THR A 269 -6.47 10.09 20.12
N ARG A 270 -5.32 9.65 19.60
CA ARG A 270 -4.02 9.74 20.31
C ARG A 270 -3.54 11.19 20.48
N MET A 271 -3.80 12.06 19.51
CA MET A 271 -3.42 13.47 19.58
C MET A 271 -4.14 14.21 20.71
N ILE A 272 -5.40 13.85 20.97
CA ILE A 272 -6.20 14.37 22.06
C ILE A 272 -5.72 13.83 23.44
N GLY A 273 -4.86 12.81 23.43
CA GLY A 273 -4.28 12.26 24.66
C GLY A 273 -5.11 11.17 25.33
N ILE A 274 -6.09 10.60 24.64
CA ILE A 274 -6.90 9.48 25.14
C ILE A 274 -6.05 8.21 25.21
N ARG A 275 -5.84 7.66 26.43
CA ARG A 275 -4.94 6.53 26.67
C ARG A 275 -5.67 5.21 26.92
N ARG A 276 -6.80 5.23 27.65
CA ARG A 276 -7.56 4.01 27.99
C ARG A 276 -8.21 3.41 26.73
N LEU A 277 -8.08 2.10 26.53
CA LEU A 277 -8.49 1.43 25.29
C LEU A 277 -9.97 1.62 24.98
N HIS A 278 -10.87 1.46 25.96
CA HIS A 278 -12.31 1.63 25.73
C HIS A 278 -12.68 3.05 25.27
N HIS A 279 -12.12 4.10 25.88
CA HIS A 279 -12.33 5.47 25.41
C HIS A 279 -11.69 5.72 24.04
N LYS A 280 -10.52 5.07 23.78
CA LYS A 280 -9.84 5.16 22.50
C LYS A 280 -10.66 4.51 21.38
N LEU A 281 -11.34 3.38 21.64
CA LEU A 281 -12.21 2.73 20.66
C LEU A 281 -13.41 3.62 20.32
N ILE A 282 -14.12 4.15 21.33
CA ILE A 282 -15.27 5.03 21.14
C ILE A 282 -14.89 6.32 20.40
N ALA A 283 -13.84 6.98 20.84
CA ALA A 283 -13.39 8.21 20.19
C ALA A 283 -12.89 7.95 18.75
N SER A 284 -12.19 6.83 18.51
CA SER A 284 -11.75 6.47 17.17
C SER A 284 -12.93 6.20 16.24
N ALA A 285 -13.99 5.52 16.74
CA ALA A 285 -15.21 5.29 16.00
C ALA A 285 -15.88 6.62 15.62
N LEU A 286 -16.00 7.55 16.59
CA LEU A 286 -16.59 8.87 16.34
C LEU A 286 -15.81 9.65 15.27
N PHE A 287 -14.47 9.75 15.41
CA PHE A 287 -13.67 10.47 14.42
C PHE A 287 -13.65 9.79 13.08
N GLY A 288 -13.67 8.46 13.03
CA GLY A 288 -13.77 7.71 11.77
C GLY A 288 -15.12 7.96 11.07
N ALA A 289 -16.21 7.95 11.82
CA ALA A 289 -17.54 8.29 11.31
C ALA A 289 -17.57 9.70 10.71
N LEU A 290 -17.11 10.71 11.47
CA LEU A 290 -17.09 12.10 11.01
C LEU A 290 -16.17 12.32 9.79
N LEU A 291 -15.01 11.67 9.76
CA LEU A 291 -14.09 11.78 8.63
C LEU A 291 -14.67 11.20 7.34
N LEU A 292 -15.25 9.99 7.41
CA LEU A 292 -15.83 9.37 6.23
C LEU A 292 -17.09 10.10 5.79
N CYS A 293 -17.89 10.57 6.72
CA CYS A 293 -19.06 11.41 6.43
C CYS A 293 -18.63 12.71 5.74
N ALA A 294 -17.64 13.43 6.26
CA ALA A 294 -17.15 14.65 5.64
C ALA A 294 -16.59 14.40 4.23
N ALA A 295 -15.87 13.28 4.03
CA ALA A 295 -15.36 12.92 2.71
C ALA A 295 -16.50 12.59 1.73
N ASP A 296 -17.49 11.80 2.14
CA ASP A 296 -18.61 11.42 1.28
C ASP A 296 -19.51 12.62 0.94
N GLN A 297 -19.84 13.44 1.93
CA GLN A 297 -20.64 14.64 1.69
C GLN A 297 -19.90 15.65 0.82
N GLY A 298 -18.56 15.75 0.99
CA GLY A 298 -17.72 16.55 0.09
C GLY A 298 -17.73 16.04 -1.35
N VAL A 299 -17.74 14.72 -1.53
CA VAL A 299 -17.91 14.08 -2.85
C VAL A 299 -19.25 14.44 -3.47
N GLN A 300 -20.33 14.38 -2.73
CA GLN A 300 -21.67 14.68 -3.24
C GLN A 300 -21.75 16.14 -3.74
N VAL A 301 -21.24 17.09 -2.94
CA VAL A 301 -21.14 18.49 -3.36
C VAL A 301 -20.31 18.65 -4.64
N LEU A 302 -19.17 17.97 -4.72
CA LEU A 302 -18.28 18.03 -5.90
C LEU A 302 -18.93 17.39 -7.12
N SER A 303 -19.54 16.22 -6.97
CA SER A 303 -20.21 15.47 -8.05
C SER A 303 -21.39 16.25 -8.62
N GLY A 304 -22.13 16.98 -7.80
CA GLY A 304 -23.22 17.87 -8.24
C GLY A 304 -22.73 18.99 -9.16
N HIS A 305 -21.49 19.44 -9.02
CA HIS A 305 -20.90 20.47 -9.88
C HIS A 305 -20.20 19.91 -11.14
N ILE A 306 -19.62 18.73 -11.07
CA ILE A 306 -18.82 18.13 -12.15
C ILE A 306 -19.68 17.21 -13.05
N GLY A 307 -20.83 16.74 -12.55
CA GLY A 307 -21.73 15.85 -13.31
C GLY A 307 -21.19 14.41 -13.47
N THR A 308 -20.17 14.02 -12.69
CA THR A 308 -19.60 12.67 -12.70
C THR A 308 -19.63 12.04 -11.30
N LEU A 309 -19.88 10.73 -11.25
CA LEU A 309 -19.86 9.97 -9.99
C LEU A 309 -18.42 9.84 -9.50
N VAL A 310 -18.13 10.41 -8.32
CA VAL A 310 -16.83 10.30 -7.67
C VAL A 310 -16.93 9.32 -6.49
N PRO A 311 -16.04 8.30 -6.39
CA PRO A 311 -16.05 7.40 -5.24
C PRO A 311 -15.54 8.09 -3.97
N ALA A 312 -16.22 7.89 -2.84
CA ALA A 312 -15.84 8.50 -1.56
C ALA A 312 -14.46 8.05 -1.07
N GLY A 313 -14.08 6.80 -1.35
CA GLY A 313 -12.75 6.27 -1.01
C GLY A 313 -11.60 7.00 -1.72
N ALA A 314 -11.81 7.49 -2.94
CA ALA A 314 -10.83 8.31 -3.65
C ALA A 314 -10.54 9.61 -2.87
N LEU A 315 -11.59 10.28 -2.41
CA LEU A 315 -11.45 11.53 -1.67
C LEU A 315 -10.84 11.32 -0.28
N THR A 316 -11.14 10.19 0.39
CA THR A 316 -10.47 9.83 1.65
C THR A 316 -8.98 9.65 1.49
N GLY A 317 -8.51 9.13 0.33
CA GLY A 317 -7.08 9.06 -0.02
C GLY A 317 -6.46 10.45 -0.20
N ILE A 318 -7.14 11.32 -0.95
CA ILE A 318 -6.70 12.69 -1.23
C ILE A 318 -6.56 13.52 0.06
N PHE A 319 -7.52 13.45 0.97
CA PHE A 319 -7.46 14.17 2.24
C PHE A 319 -6.62 13.46 3.31
N GLY A 320 -6.55 12.13 3.26
CA GLY A 320 -5.80 11.33 4.21
C GLY A 320 -4.29 11.56 4.13
N GLY A 321 -3.74 11.77 2.94
CA GLY A 321 -2.33 12.07 2.73
C GLY A 321 -1.88 13.33 3.49
N PRO A 322 -2.44 14.52 3.23
CA PRO A 322 -2.14 15.74 3.98
C PRO A 322 -2.36 15.61 5.49
N LEU A 323 -3.42 14.94 5.92
CA LEU A 323 -3.68 14.69 7.34
C LEU A 323 -2.55 13.88 7.99
N LEU A 324 -2.05 12.84 7.32
CA LEU A 324 -0.88 12.08 7.82
C LEU A 324 0.38 12.94 7.89
N ILE A 325 0.61 13.84 6.94
CA ILE A 325 1.75 14.76 6.97
C ILE A 325 1.67 15.69 8.19
N ILE A 326 0.49 16.18 8.53
CA ILE A 326 0.26 16.98 9.76
C ILE A 326 0.56 16.12 11.00
N LEU A 327 0.10 14.86 11.01
CA LEU A 327 0.31 13.92 12.10
C LEU A 327 1.79 13.54 12.31
N ILE A 328 2.60 13.51 11.25
CA ILE A 328 4.06 13.24 11.33
C ILE A 328 4.75 14.19 12.32
N ARG A 329 4.36 15.46 12.35
CA ARG A 329 4.97 16.44 13.24
C ARG A 329 4.77 16.13 14.73
N GLN A 330 3.74 15.35 15.05
CA GLN A 330 3.33 15.05 16.43
C GLN A 330 3.73 13.63 16.88
N LEU A 331 4.06 12.73 15.94
CA LEU A 331 4.58 11.41 16.28
C LEU A 331 6.00 11.57 16.87
N ARG A 332 6.12 11.32 18.18
CA ARG A 332 7.43 11.20 18.83
C ARG A 332 8.14 9.97 18.29
N ALA A 333 9.36 10.14 17.83
CA ALA A 333 10.25 9.05 17.41
C ALA A 333 10.75 8.27 18.64
N ASN A 334 9.87 7.56 19.32
CA ASN A 334 10.16 6.77 20.52
C ASN A 334 9.78 5.30 20.32
N SER A 335 9.89 4.78 19.14
CA SER A 335 9.84 3.32 18.98
C SER A 335 11.24 2.79 19.20
N PRO A 336 11.50 2.01 20.27
CA PRO A 336 12.75 1.27 20.36
C PRO A 336 12.84 0.37 19.11
N PRO A 337 14.04 0.22 18.52
CA PRO A 337 14.20 -0.69 17.39
C PRO A 337 13.64 -2.05 17.82
N SER A 338 12.75 -2.61 17.03
CA SER A 338 12.19 -3.93 17.29
C SER A 338 13.36 -4.93 17.38
N ARG A 339 13.73 -5.27 18.59
CA ARG A 339 14.64 -6.41 18.87
C ARG A 339 13.90 -7.68 18.49
N GLY A 340 13.84 -8.00 17.23
CA GLY A 340 13.04 -9.14 16.77
C GLY A 340 13.44 -9.64 15.40
N THR A 341 14.72 -9.72 15.13
CA THR A 341 15.20 -10.73 14.20
C THR A 341 16.01 -11.71 15.00
N THR A 342 15.36 -12.77 15.45
CA THR A 342 16.05 -14.03 15.69
C THR A 342 16.93 -14.25 14.48
N ALA A 343 18.24 -14.18 14.71
CA ALA A 343 19.21 -14.45 13.66
C ALA A 343 18.94 -15.89 13.19
N ILE A 344 18.34 -16.01 12.01
CA ILE A 344 18.24 -17.29 11.36
C ILE A 344 19.69 -17.75 11.21
N GLN A 345 20.08 -18.77 11.97
CA GLN A 345 21.36 -19.42 11.81
C GLN A 345 21.30 -20.22 10.50
N THR A 346 21.40 -19.52 9.37
CA THR A 346 21.71 -20.17 8.11
C THR A 346 23.21 -20.45 8.14
N LYS A 347 23.54 -21.73 7.97
CA LYS A 347 24.91 -22.21 7.79
C LYS A 347 25.57 -21.32 6.71
N ASP A 348 26.72 -20.72 7.02
CA ASP A 348 27.47 -19.89 6.07
C ASP A 348 27.79 -20.75 4.83
N ARG A 349 26.95 -20.63 3.80
CA ARG A 349 27.31 -21.13 2.47
C ARG A 349 28.46 -20.23 2.00
N GLY A 350 29.55 -20.85 1.54
CA GLY A 350 30.71 -20.09 1.08
C GLY A 350 30.27 -18.94 0.16
N LEU A 351 30.72 -17.73 0.45
CA LEU A 351 30.37 -16.51 -0.31
C LEU A 351 30.51 -16.69 -1.83
N LEU A 352 31.48 -17.51 -2.25
CA LEU A 352 31.74 -17.84 -3.66
C LEU A 352 30.59 -18.68 -4.25
N GLN A 353 30.12 -19.72 -3.56
CA GLN A 353 29.02 -20.58 -4.04
C GLN A 353 27.73 -19.79 -4.21
N SER A 354 27.40 -18.89 -3.27
CA SER A 354 26.22 -18.02 -3.39
C SER A 354 26.32 -17.07 -4.58
N ARG A 355 27.49 -16.50 -4.85
CA ARG A 355 27.72 -15.61 -6.01
C ARG A 355 27.60 -16.33 -7.33
N ILE A 356 28.19 -17.53 -7.45
CA ILE A 356 28.07 -18.36 -8.65
C ILE A 356 26.62 -18.72 -8.91
N LEU A 357 25.88 -19.19 -7.88
CA LEU A 357 24.48 -19.54 -8.00
C LEU A 357 23.61 -18.34 -8.48
N LEU A 358 23.84 -17.15 -7.91
CA LEU A 358 23.11 -15.95 -8.31
C LEU A 358 23.45 -15.50 -9.73
N GLY A 359 24.73 -15.55 -10.12
CA GLY A 359 25.16 -15.28 -11.50
C GLY A 359 24.54 -16.25 -12.50
N THR A 360 24.52 -17.55 -12.16
CA THR A 360 23.86 -18.56 -12.98
C THR A 360 22.36 -18.33 -13.13
N LEU A 361 21.69 -17.91 -12.06
CA LEU A 361 20.27 -17.58 -12.09
C LEU A 361 19.95 -16.43 -13.06
N VAL A 362 20.76 -15.35 -13.03
CA VAL A 362 20.60 -14.23 -13.98
C VAL A 362 20.88 -14.68 -15.40
N LEU A 363 21.93 -15.47 -15.62
CA LEU A 363 22.26 -15.98 -16.93
C LEU A 363 21.16 -16.88 -17.51
N LEU A 364 20.61 -17.78 -16.72
CA LEU A 364 19.49 -18.63 -17.13
C LEU A 364 18.23 -17.82 -17.45
N ALA A 365 17.94 -16.78 -16.66
CA ALA A 365 16.81 -15.88 -16.94
C ALA A 365 17.00 -15.13 -18.26
N ILE A 366 18.21 -14.64 -18.55
CA ILE A 366 18.53 -13.97 -19.82
C ILE A 366 18.44 -14.95 -21.00
N ILE A 367 19.05 -16.14 -20.89
CA ILE A 367 19.01 -17.17 -21.93
C ILE A 367 17.55 -17.55 -22.22
N GLY A 368 16.74 -17.82 -21.20
CA GLY A 368 15.32 -18.12 -21.37
C GLY A 368 14.57 -16.98 -22.06
N ALA A 369 14.80 -15.73 -21.64
CA ALA A 369 14.13 -14.56 -22.22
C ALA A 369 14.53 -14.28 -23.68
N ILE A 370 15.72 -14.65 -24.08
CA ILE A 370 16.24 -14.50 -25.46
C ILE A 370 15.69 -15.62 -26.36
N PHE A 371 15.92 -16.86 -25.98
CA PHE A 371 15.76 -18.02 -26.87
C PHE A 371 14.39 -18.70 -26.79
N ILE A 372 13.65 -18.58 -25.67
CA ILE A 372 12.34 -19.23 -25.51
C ILE A 372 11.24 -18.23 -25.80
N GLY A 373 10.38 -18.56 -26.78
CA GLY A 373 9.26 -17.73 -27.19
C GLY A 373 8.04 -18.56 -27.59
N ARG A 374 7.02 -17.88 -28.10
CA ARG A 374 5.86 -18.48 -28.75
C ARG A 374 5.82 -18.05 -30.22
N ASP A 375 5.29 -18.93 -31.07
CA ASP A 375 4.96 -18.60 -32.46
C ASP A 375 3.62 -17.85 -32.54
N VAL A 376 3.21 -17.48 -33.76
CA VAL A 376 1.94 -16.80 -34.02
C VAL A 376 0.70 -17.63 -33.63
N ASN A 377 0.83 -18.96 -33.56
CA ASN A 377 -0.22 -19.90 -33.17
C ASN A 377 -0.23 -20.14 -31.65
N GLY A 378 0.72 -19.56 -30.90
CA GLY A 378 0.81 -19.69 -29.46
C GLY A 378 1.58 -20.93 -28.98
N PHE A 379 2.23 -21.70 -29.86
CA PHE A 379 3.06 -22.82 -29.46
C PHE A 379 4.44 -22.39 -28.97
N TRP A 380 4.97 -23.09 -27.99
CA TRP A 380 6.32 -22.85 -27.49
C TRP A 380 7.36 -23.20 -28.52
N GLN A 381 8.26 -22.28 -28.81
CA GLN A 381 9.30 -22.44 -29.80
C GLN A 381 10.66 -21.96 -29.28
N LEU A 382 11.73 -22.73 -29.59
CA LEU A 382 13.11 -22.27 -29.45
C LEU A 382 13.48 -21.47 -30.70
N GLN A 383 13.86 -20.22 -30.48
CA GLN A 383 14.17 -19.28 -31.57
C GLN A 383 15.68 -19.25 -31.81
N TRP A 384 16.07 -19.53 -33.04
CA TRP A 384 17.48 -19.59 -33.47
C TRP A 384 17.78 -18.44 -34.45
N ALA A 385 19.04 -18.15 -34.65
CA ALA A 385 19.65 -17.18 -35.58
C ALA A 385 18.73 -16.21 -36.34
N ASN A 386 18.00 -16.69 -37.36
CA ASN A 386 17.14 -15.83 -38.20
C ASN A 386 15.91 -15.29 -37.45
N ASP A 387 15.28 -16.13 -36.62
CA ASP A 387 14.14 -15.70 -35.80
C ASP A 387 14.59 -14.67 -34.75
N LEU A 388 15.80 -14.88 -34.22
CA LEU A 388 16.37 -13.98 -33.23
C LEU A 388 16.62 -12.57 -33.79
N GLN A 389 17.10 -12.44 -35.03
CA GLN A 389 17.29 -11.14 -35.66
C GLN A 389 15.97 -10.36 -35.79
N THR A 390 14.88 -11.06 -36.09
CA THR A 390 13.55 -10.45 -36.24
C THR A 390 12.97 -10.00 -34.89
N VAL A 391 13.18 -10.77 -33.82
CA VAL A 391 12.57 -10.45 -32.49
C VAL A 391 13.48 -9.63 -31.59
N TRP A 392 14.78 -9.55 -31.86
CA TRP A 392 15.76 -8.83 -31.04
C TRP A 392 15.47 -7.35 -30.88
N PRO A 393 15.02 -6.59 -31.90
CA PRO A 393 14.66 -5.19 -31.73
C PRO A 393 13.59 -4.95 -30.68
N TRP A 394 12.73 -5.94 -30.41
CA TRP A 394 11.65 -5.90 -29.43
C TRP A 394 12.04 -6.49 -28.07
N ARG A 395 12.84 -7.56 -28.05
CA ARG A 395 13.23 -8.24 -26.80
C ARG A 395 14.46 -7.64 -26.15
N GLY A 396 15.43 -7.21 -26.92
CA GLY A 396 16.70 -6.66 -26.41
C GLY A 396 16.52 -5.50 -25.46
N PRO A 397 15.79 -4.44 -25.85
CA PRO A 397 15.52 -3.30 -24.96
C PRO A 397 14.78 -3.69 -23.68
N ARG A 398 13.82 -4.62 -23.79
CA ARG A 398 13.01 -5.09 -22.63
C ARG A 398 13.89 -5.86 -21.65
N ILE A 399 14.73 -6.78 -22.11
CA ILE A 399 15.66 -7.54 -21.26
C ILE A 399 16.64 -6.58 -20.58
N LEU A 400 17.24 -5.66 -21.33
CA LEU A 400 18.18 -4.69 -20.80
C LEU A 400 17.53 -3.75 -19.76
N GLY A 401 16.31 -3.27 -20.06
CA GLY A 401 15.54 -2.44 -19.16
C GLY A 401 15.11 -3.17 -17.89
N ALA A 402 14.67 -4.42 -18.00
CA ALA A 402 14.31 -5.26 -16.86
C ALA A 402 15.50 -5.55 -15.96
N LEU A 403 16.67 -5.90 -16.53
CA LEU A 403 17.92 -6.07 -15.79
C LEU A 403 18.29 -4.82 -15.01
N ALA A 404 18.31 -3.68 -15.70
CA ALA A 404 18.71 -2.41 -15.12
C ALA A 404 17.74 -1.96 -13.99
N ALA A 405 16.44 -1.97 -14.28
CA ALA A 405 15.43 -1.58 -13.31
C ALA A 405 15.40 -2.50 -12.08
N GLY A 406 15.49 -3.83 -12.29
CA GLY A 406 15.58 -4.81 -11.20
C GLY A 406 16.81 -4.60 -10.33
N THR A 407 17.98 -4.34 -10.94
CA THR A 407 19.23 -4.02 -10.25
C THR A 407 19.07 -2.76 -9.39
N MET A 408 18.60 -1.65 -9.98
CA MET A 408 18.46 -0.37 -9.30
C MET A 408 17.50 -0.44 -8.11
N LEU A 409 16.32 -1.03 -8.31
CA LEU A 409 15.33 -1.16 -7.23
C LEU A 409 15.81 -2.06 -6.10
N ALA A 410 16.52 -3.15 -6.41
CA ALA A 410 17.09 -4.04 -5.39
C ALA A 410 18.19 -3.34 -4.58
N ILE A 411 19.03 -2.53 -5.21
CA ILE A 411 20.04 -1.70 -4.53
C ILE A 411 19.34 -0.67 -3.64
N ALA A 412 18.37 0.08 -4.18
CA ALA A 412 17.60 1.07 -3.42
C ALA A 412 16.90 0.44 -2.21
N GLY A 413 16.27 -0.72 -2.39
CA GLY A 413 15.65 -1.49 -1.32
C GLY A 413 16.64 -1.94 -0.26
N THR A 414 17.82 -2.41 -0.65
CA THR A 414 18.89 -2.79 0.29
C THR A 414 19.34 -1.60 1.15
N VAL A 415 19.55 -0.44 0.52
CA VAL A 415 19.94 0.80 1.20
C VAL A 415 18.86 1.21 2.21
N LEU A 416 17.59 1.22 1.80
CA LEU A 416 16.48 1.61 2.65
C LEU A 416 16.27 0.64 3.82
N GLN A 417 16.28 -0.68 3.57
CA GLN A 417 16.09 -1.68 4.62
C GLN A 417 17.19 -1.60 5.68
N ARG A 418 18.44 -1.39 5.26
CA ARG A 418 19.56 -1.27 6.20
C ARG A 418 19.58 0.08 6.93
N MET A 419 19.29 1.18 6.23
CA MET A 419 19.22 2.53 6.80
C MET A 419 18.11 2.65 7.85
N THR A 420 16.97 2.03 7.59
CA THR A 420 15.80 2.08 8.49
C THR A 420 15.80 0.98 9.54
N ALA A 421 16.72 0.00 9.45
CA ALA A 421 16.68 -1.25 10.20
C ALA A 421 15.30 -1.95 10.10
N ASN A 422 14.59 -1.73 9.00
CA ASN A 422 13.25 -2.26 8.75
C ASN A 422 13.27 -3.09 7.45
N PRO A 423 13.10 -4.41 7.50
CA PRO A 423 13.10 -5.27 6.33
C PRO A 423 11.88 -5.06 5.41
N MET A 424 10.87 -4.30 5.85
CA MET A 424 9.70 -3.95 5.06
C MET A 424 9.87 -2.62 4.30
N ALA A 425 10.96 -1.90 4.49
CA ALA A 425 11.20 -0.67 3.74
C ALA A 425 11.46 -1.01 2.27
N SER A 426 10.70 -0.37 1.39
CA SER A 426 10.79 -0.54 -0.07
C SER A 426 11.00 0.81 -0.75
N PRO A 427 11.55 0.85 -1.96
CA PRO A 427 11.68 2.07 -2.75
C PRO A 427 10.34 2.79 -2.97
N GLU A 428 9.26 2.05 -3.15
CA GLU A 428 7.91 2.59 -3.35
C GLU A 428 7.41 3.35 -2.10
N SER A 429 7.79 2.89 -0.91
CA SER A 429 7.42 3.56 0.35
C SER A 429 8.02 4.95 0.52
N LEU A 430 8.94 5.36 -0.37
CA LEU A 430 9.42 6.75 -0.43
C LEU A 430 8.42 7.72 -1.07
N GLY A 431 7.38 7.24 -1.76
CA GLY A 431 6.44 8.09 -2.47
C GLY A 431 7.00 8.79 -3.73
N VAL A 432 8.25 8.50 -4.11
CA VAL A 432 8.89 9.10 -5.30
C VAL A 432 8.18 8.66 -6.58
N SER A 433 7.79 7.37 -6.65
CA SER A 433 7.01 6.83 -7.77
C SER A 433 5.61 7.47 -7.87
N ALA A 434 4.98 7.74 -6.73
CA ALA A 434 3.69 8.44 -6.69
C ALA A 434 3.82 9.89 -7.20
N GLY A 435 4.90 10.56 -6.81
CA GLY A 435 5.22 11.89 -7.33
C GLY A 435 5.46 11.90 -8.83
N ALA A 436 6.22 10.92 -9.35
CA ALA A 436 6.42 10.75 -10.78
C ALA A 436 5.09 10.61 -11.52
N ALA A 437 4.18 9.81 -10.97
CA ALA A 437 2.87 9.61 -11.55
C ALA A 437 2.01 10.88 -11.54
N ILE A 438 2.01 11.66 -10.47
CA ILE A 438 1.31 12.97 -10.41
C ILE A 438 1.85 13.91 -11.49
N GLY A 439 3.18 13.98 -11.64
CA GLY A 439 3.79 14.80 -12.67
C GLY A 439 3.44 14.35 -14.10
N MET A 440 3.39 13.04 -14.34
CA MET A 440 2.94 12.50 -15.62
C MET A 440 1.47 12.77 -15.90
N ILE A 441 0.61 12.63 -14.91
CA ILE A 441 -0.81 12.97 -14.99
C ILE A 441 -0.98 14.43 -15.38
N ALA A 442 -0.27 15.34 -14.72
CA ALA A 442 -0.33 16.76 -15.03
C ALA A 442 -0.06 17.04 -16.52
N ILE A 443 0.94 16.38 -17.11
CA ILE A 443 1.25 16.51 -18.53
C ILE A 443 0.16 15.91 -19.43
N ILE A 444 -0.32 14.70 -19.13
CA ILE A 444 -1.31 14.00 -19.96
C ILE A 444 -2.66 14.73 -19.97
N PHE A 445 -3.01 15.41 -18.87
CA PHE A 445 -4.30 16.11 -18.77
C PHE A 445 -4.24 17.58 -19.20
N THR A 446 -3.04 18.18 -19.30
CA THR A 446 -2.89 19.58 -19.75
C THR A 446 -2.50 19.72 -21.21
N ILE A 447 -1.92 18.67 -21.82
CA ILE A 447 -1.39 18.72 -23.18
C ILE A 447 -1.98 17.56 -23.98
N ASP A 448 -2.60 17.87 -25.12
CA ASP A 448 -3.11 16.86 -26.03
C ASP A 448 -1.97 16.15 -26.75
N ALA A 449 -1.98 14.79 -26.71
CA ALA A 449 -0.99 13.92 -27.35
C ALA A 449 0.48 14.27 -27.00
N PRO A 450 0.87 14.36 -25.72
CA PRO A 450 2.21 14.75 -25.34
C PRO A 450 3.24 13.71 -25.80
N SER A 451 4.42 14.19 -26.24
CA SER A 451 5.53 13.30 -26.59
C SER A 451 5.99 12.48 -25.37
N VAL A 452 6.60 11.32 -25.62
CA VAL A 452 7.09 10.46 -24.54
C VAL A 452 8.13 11.18 -23.67
N TRP A 453 8.99 12.00 -24.26
CA TRP A 453 9.99 12.78 -23.53
C TRP A 453 9.36 13.84 -22.63
N LEU A 454 8.26 14.45 -23.06
CA LEU A 454 7.52 15.41 -22.24
C LEU A 454 6.84 14.72 -21.04
N GLN A 455 6.28 13.51 -21.25
CA GLN A 455 5.73 12.70 -20.17
C GLN A 455 6.82 12.31 -19.16
N ILE A 456 7.99 11.88 -19.61
CA ILE A 456 9.15 11.56 -18.77
C ILE A 456 9.61 12.80 -17.99
N SER A 457 9.66 13.97 -18.64
CA SER A 457 10.05 15.23 -17.99
C SER A 457 9.04 15.62 -16.89
N GLY A 458 7.74 15.51 -17.16
CA GLY A 458 6.71 15.75 -16.16
C GLY A 458 6.84 14.80 -14.97
N ALA A 459 7.02 13.51 -15.24
CA ALA A 459 7.25 12.52 -14.20
C ALA A 459 8.55 12.79 -13.41
N ALA A 460 9.62 13.24 -14.06
CA ALA A 460 10.87 13.61 -13.38
C ALA A 460 10.68 14.82 -12.45
N ILE A 461 9.95 15.84 -12.89
CA ILE A 461 9.61 17.01 -12.07
C ILE A 461 8.77 16.59 -10.87
N GLY A 462 7.77 15.72 -11.07
CA GLY A 462 6.93 15.19 -10.00
C GLY A 462 7.72 14.36 -8.98
N ALA A 463 8.62 13.48 -9.42
CA ALA A 463 9.53 12.73 -8.57
C ALA A 463 10.46 13.64 -7.77
N PHE A 464 11.04 14.64 -8.42
CA PHE A 464 11.94 15.62 -7.80
C PHE A 464 11.21 16.47 -6.75
N THR A 465 10.04 17.01 -7.06
CA THR A 465 9.25 17.82 -6.12
C THR A 465 8.85 17.02 -4.89
N THR A 466 8.48 15.74 -5.08
CA THR A 466 8.18 14.81 -3.99
C THR A 466 9.41 14.54 -3.12
N LEU A 467 10.56 14.32 -3.73
CA LEU A 467 11.82 14.12 -3.02
C LEU A 467 12.16 15.36 -2.18
N VAL A 468 12.06 16.55 -2.76
CA VAL A 468 12.29 17.83 -2.05
C VAL A 468 11.30 17.97 -0.88
N ALA A 469 10.02 17.66 -1.10
CA ALA A 469 9.01 17.70 -0.03
C ALA A 469 9.37 16.76 1.14
N ILE A 470 9.79 15.51 0.85
CA ILE A 470 10.22 14.55 1.87
C ILE A 470 11.46 15.08 2.62
N PHE A 471 12.46 15.62 1.93
CA PHE A 471 13.65 16.21 2.55
C PHE A 471 13.28 17.38 3.48
N VAL A 472 12.43 18.31 3.03
CA VAL A 472 11.99 19.46 3.84
C VAL A 472 11.19 19.01 5.06
N LEU A 473 10.24 18.07 4.89
CA LEU A 473 9.40 17.55 5.98
C LEU A 473 10.20 16.79 7.04
N THR A 474 11.25 16.06 6.63
CA THR A 474 12.00 15.18 7.53
C THR A 474 13.31 15.79 8.04
N ARG A 475 13.77 16.93 7.49
CA ARG A 475 15.02 17.63 7.86
C ARG A 475 15.14 17.87 9.36
N LYS A 476 14.08 18.42 9.99
CA LYS A 476 14.08 18.73 11.44
C LYS A 476 14.19 17.50 12.34
N SER A 477 13.96 16.28 11.81
CA SER A 477 14.10 15.03 12.54
C SER A 477 15.42 14.29 12.25
N GLY A 478 16.34 14.91 11.52
CA GLY A 478 17.56 14.24 11.07
C GLY A 478 17.27 13.04 10.18
N TYR A 479 16.27 13.18 9.30
CA TYR A 479 15.82 12.14 8.38
C TYR A 479 15.46 10.83 9.10
N ALA A 480 14.68 10.93 10.18
CA ALA A 480 14.25 9.76 10.94
C ALA A 480 13.45 8.80 10.05
N PRO A 481 13.80 7.50 10.02
CA PRO A 481 13.23 6.51 9.11
C PRO A 481 11.70 6.44 9.16
N GLU A 482 11.12 6.49 10.35
CA GLU A 482 9.67 6.42 10.54
C GLU A 482 8.95 7.59 9.86
N ARG A 483 9.56 8.79 9.92
CA ARG A 483 8.98 9.99 9.29
C ARG A 483 9.09 9.96 7.77
N ILE A 484 10.19 9.43 7.24
CA ILE A 484 10.36 9.23 5.79
C ILE A 484 9.28 8.29 5.26
N LEU A 485 9.09 7.13 5.91
CA LEU A 485 8.09 6.15 5.51
C LEU A 485 6.67 6.71 5.57
N ILE A 486 6.32 7.44 6.64
CA ILE A 486 4.98 8.04 6.77
C ILE A 486 4.76 9.11 5.70
N ALA A 487 5.76 9.95 5.41
CA ALA A 487 5.67 10.94 4.35
C ALA A 487 5.44 10.29 2.98
N GLY A 488 6.19 9.23 2.68
CA GLY A 488 6.02 8.46 1.45
C GLY A 488 4.64 7.81 1.32
N ILE A 489 4.16 7.16 2.39
CA ILE A 489 2.80 6.58 2.43
C ILE A 489 1.73 7.65 2.22
N ALA A 490 1.90 8.82 2.83
CA ALA A 490 0.95 9.92 2.69
C ALA A 490 0.85 10.44 1.25
N ILE A 491 1.99 10.57 0.57
CA ILE A 491 2.05 10.98 -0.84
C ILE A 491 1.53 9.88 -1.75
N GLY A 492 1.88 8.61 -1.47
CA GLY A 492 1.37 7.45 -2.20
C GLY A 492 -0.15 7.40 -2.20
N ALA A 493 -0.74 7.58 -1.04
CA ALA A 493 -2.18 7.55 -0.90
C ALA A 493 -2.93 8.73 -1.56
N LEU A 494 -2.31 9.91 -1.55
CA LEU A 494 -2.84 11.04 -2.31
C LEU A 494 -2.88 10.70 -3.80
N PHE A 495 -1.84 10.05 -4.31
CA PHE A 495 -1.78 9.57 -5.69
C PHE A 495 -2.82 8.49 -5.98
N ASP A 496 -2.94 7.47 -5.13
CA ASP A 496 -3.91 6.39 -5.29
C ASP A 496 -5.34 6.94 -5.31
N GLY A 497 -5.65 7.90 -4.43
CA GLY A 497 -6.94 8.60 -4.42
C GLY A 497 -7.19 9.38 -5.70
N PHE A 498 -6.17 10.04 -6.24
CA PHE A 498 -6.30 10.81 -7.48
C PHE A 498 -6.47 9.90 -8.71
N ILE A 499 -5.74 8.79 -8.80
CA ILE A 499 -5.98 7.77 -9.84
C ILE A 499 -7.40 7.19 -9.74
N ALA A 500 -7.85 6.85 -8.53
CA ALA A 500 -9.19 6.32 -8.33
C ALA A 500 -10.27 7.32 -8.79
N PHE A 501 -10.06 8.61 -8.50
CA PHE A 501 -10.93 9.68 -9.00
C PHE A 501 -10.97 9.74 -10.54
N LEU A 502 -9.81 9.71 -11.20
CA LEU A 502 -9.74 9.76 -12.66
C LEU A 502 -10.34 8.51 -13.32
N MET A 503 -10.12 7.33 -12.72
CA MET A 503 -10.69 6.07 -13.24
C MET A 503 -12.21 6.04 -13.15
N ALA A 504 -12.77 6.61 -12.09
CA ALA A 504 -14.24 6.71 -11.92
C ALA A 504 -14.90 7.63 -12.93
N GLY A 505 -14.20 8.67 -13.40
CA GLY A 505 -14.67 9.58 -14.44
C GLY A 505 -14.76 8.95 -15.84
N GLY A 506 -14.27 7.72 -16.04
CA GLY A 506 -14.33 7.02 -17.34
C GLY A 506 -13.45 7.62 -18.44
N ASP A 507 -12.51 8.51 -18.10
CA ASP A 507 -11.61 9.13 -19.07
C ASP A 507 -10.66 8.08 -19.70
N PRO A 508 -10.59 7.95 -21.04
CA PRO A 508 -9.71 6.97 -21.71
C PRO A 508 -8.23 7.13 -21.34
N ARG A 509 -7.80 8.34 -20.94
CA ARG A 509 -6.43 8.61 -20.50
C ARG A 509 -6.09 7.89 -19.19
N ALA A 510 -7.09 7.64 -18.36
CA ALA A 510 -6.92 6.88 -17.11
C ALA A 510 -6.46 5.43 -17.35
N ALA A 511 -6.89 4.78 -18.43
CA ALA A 511 -6.43 3.45 -18.81
C ALA A 511 -4.91 3.42 -19.12
N ARG A 512 -4.39 4.46 -19.77
CA ARG A 512 -2.95 4.61 -20.03
C ARG A 512 -2.15 4.77 -18.72
N LEU A 513 -2.71 5.52 -17.76
CA LEU A 513 -2.10 5.68 -16.44
C LEU A 513 -2.09 4.36 -15.65
N LEU A 514 -3.15 3.57 -15.73
CA LEU A 514 -3.21 2.26 -15.11
C LEU A 514 -2.16 1.32 -15.69
N ALA A 515 -2.04 1.28 -17.03
CA ALA A 515 -1.02 0.49 -17.70
C ALA A 515 0.41 0.90 -17.30
N TRP A 516 0.69 2.22 -17.23
CA TRP A 516 1.98 2.72 -16.78
C TRP A 516 2.22 2.43 -15.29
N SER A 517 1.21 2.65 -14.42
CA SER A 517 1.32 2.40 -12.97
C SER A 517 1.51 0.92 -12.63
N SER A 518 1.21 0.03 -13.56
CA SER A 518 1.42 -1.41 -13.43
C SER A 518 2.89 -1.83 -13.65
N GLY A 519 3.75 -0.91 -14.10
CA GLY A 519 5.17 -1.17 -14.35
C GLY A 519 5.40 -2.08 -15.55
N SER A 520 5.62 -1.49 -16.72
CA SER A 520 5.77 -2.24 -17.97
C SER A 520 7.07 -1.90 -18.70
N THR A 521 7.70 -2.91 -19.24
CA THR A 521 8.83 -2.80 -20.17
C THR A 521 8.36 -2.66 -21.62
N TYR A 522 7.03 -2.71 -21.87
CA TYR A 522 6.43 -2.58 -23.20
C TYR A 522 6.74 -1.22 -23.82
N GLY A 523 7.12 -1.21 -25.07
CA GLY A 523 7.47 0.02 -25.80
C GLY A 523 8.80 0.69 -25.39
N LEU A 524 9.65 0.00 -24.62
CA LEU A 524 10.98 0.49 -24.28
C LEU A 524 11.89 0.42 -25.51
N SER A 525 12.48 1.56 -25.91
CA SER A 525 13.47 1.64 -26.99
C SER A 525 14.88 1.32 -26.49
N PHE A 526 15.81 0.96 -27.41
CA PHE A 526 17.22 0.70 -27.04
C PHE A 526 17.86 1.90 -26.36
N ASP A 527 17.59 3.12 -26.82
CA ASP A 527 18.16 4.34 -26.21
C ASP A 527 17.78 4.47 -24.74
N ARG A 528 16.48 4.29 -24.44
CA ARG A 528 15.97 4.36 -23.07
C ARG A 528 16.49 3.22 -22.19
N ALA A 529 16.55 2.01 -22.74
CA ALA A 529 17.11 0.87 -22.03
C ALA A 529 18.60 1.05 -21.74
N THR A 530 19.35 1.66 -22.66
CA THR A 530 20.77 1.97 -22.48
C THR A 530 20.99 3.02 -21.39
N ILE A 531 20.16 4.07 -21.35
CA ILE A 531 20.20 5.07 -20.26
C ILE A 531 20.00 4.38 -18.89
N LEU A 532 18.99 3.49 -18.79
CA LEU A 532 18.75 2.72 -17.56
C LEU A 532 19.97 1.86 -17.18
N ALA A 533 20.58 1.17 -18.17
CA ALA A 533 21.73 0.33 -17.95
C ALA A 533 22.94 1.14 -17.47
N ILE A 534 23.18 2.30 -18.02
CA ILE A 534 24.25 3.21 -17.59
C ILE A 534 24.04 3.62 -16.12
N VAL A 535 22.81 4.04 -15.76
CA VAL A 535 22.50 4.41 -14.37
C VAL A 535 22.66 3.21 -13.41
N ALA A 536 22.22 2.02 -13.81
CA ALA A 536 22.39 0.82 -13.01
C ALA A 536 23.87 0.44 -12.81
N VAL A 537 24.69 0.52 -13.88
CA VAL A 537 26.13 0.23 -13.82
C VAL A 537 26.85 1.26 -12.96
N THR A 538 26.53 2.55 -13.08
CA THR A 538 27.16 3.61 -12.27
C THR A 538 26.75 3.55 -10.79
N ALA A 539 25.62 2.94 -10.46
CA ALA A 539 25.20 2.74 -9.08
C ALA A 539 26.05 1.68 -8.33
N LEU A 540 26.59 0.68 -9.04
CA LEU A 540 27.34 -0.42 -8.42
C LEU A 540 28.63 0.05 -7.71
N PRO A 541 29.50 0.91 -8.28
CA PRO A 541 30.69 1.41 -7.61
C PRO A 541 30.39 2.38 -6.45
N ILE A 542 29.17 2.89 -6.30
CA ILE A 542 28.78 3.73 -5.17
C ILE A 542 28.52 2.86 -3.91
N LEU A 543 28.11 1.59 -4.08
CA LEU A 543 27.81 0.69 -2.97
C LEU A 543 28.98 0.50 -1.98
N PRO A 544 30.23 0.25 -2.42
CA PRO A 544 31.39 0.19 -1.51
C PRO A 544 31.59 1.45 -0.67
N ALA A 545 31.38 2.63 -1.26
CA ALA A 545 31.50 3.91 -0.54
C ALA A 545 30.43 4.03 0.58
N LEU A 546 29.23 3.51 0.36
CA LEU A 546 28.16 3.49 1.36
C LEU A 546 28.27 2.31 2.34
N ALA A 547 29.09 1.29 2.07
CA ALA A 547 29.13 0.03 2.81
C ALA A 547 29.42 0.24 4.30
N ARG A 548 30.31 1.18 4.68
CA ARG A 548 30.59 1.52 6.07
C ARG A 548 29.33 1.96 6.81
N TRP A 549 28.60 2.91 6.28
CA TRP A 549 27.38 3.42 6.88
C TRP A 549 26.29 2.33 6.94
N LEU A 550 26.12 1.57 5.86
CA LEU A 550 25.16 0.48 5.77
C LEU A 550 25.41 -0.65 6.78
N ASN A 551 26.66 -0.87 7.21
CA ASN A 551 26.97 -1.83 8.26
C ASN A 551 26.73 -1.29 9.67
N LEU A 552 26.86 0.02 9.87
CA LEU A 552 26.72 0.66 11.18
C LEU A 552 25.25 0.97 11.56
N PHE A 553 24.41 1.34 10.59
CA PHE A 553 23.01 1.73 10.88
C PHE A 553 22.17 0.67 11.61
N PRO A 554 22.28 -0.65 11.33
CA PRO A 554 21.54 -1.67 12.06
C PRO A 554 21.89 -1.75 13.56
N LEU A 555 23.03 -1.17 13.98
CA LEU A 555 23.45 -1.12 15.40
C LEU A 555 22.67 -0.07 16.20
N GLY A 556 21.88 0.75 15.52
CA GLY A 556 21.07 1.80 16.14
C GLY A 556 21.73 3.18 16.15
N PRO A 557 20.93 4.26 16.29
CA PRO A 557 21.39 5.63 16.11
C PRO A 557 22.42 6.07 17.16
N VAL A 558 22.29 5.61 18.40
CA VAL A 558 23.21 5.97 19.50
C VAL A 558 24.60 5.41 19.21
N THR A 559 24.68 4.11 18.91
CA THR A 559 25.95 3.42 18.60
C THR A 559 26.58 4.00 17.33
N THR A 560 25.79 4.25 16.29
CA THR A 560 26.30 4.81 15.03
C THR A 560 26.91 6.19 15.25
N LYS A 561 26.26 7.04 16.06
CA LYS A 561 26.79 8.37 16.41
C LYS A 561 28.06 8.30 17.25
N SER A 562 28.14 7.38 18.22
CA SER A 562 29.35 7.20 19.04
C SER A 562 30.56 6.72 18.22
N LEU A 563 30.33 6.06 17.06
CA LEU A 563 31.35 5.67 16.09
C LEU A 563 31.71 6.79 15.10
N GLY A 564 31.32 8.03 15.38
CA GLY A 564 31.69 9.23 14.62
C GLY A 564 30.94 9.45 13.30
N VAL A 565 29.79 8.80 13.11
CA VAL A 565 28.97 9.00 11.87
C VAL A 565 27.97 10.12 12.11
N ASP A 566 27.98 11.14 11.24
CA ASP A 566 26.90 12.13 11.19
C ASP A 566 25.64 11.46 10.58
N LEU A 567 24.63 11.25 11.46
CA LEU A 567 23.38 10.59 11.09
C LEU A 567 22.57 11.39 10.08
N SER A 568 22.65 12.72 10.09
CA SER A 568 21.88 13.58 9.19
C SER A 568 22.43 13.50 7.78
N LEU A 569 23.74 13.71 7.65
CA LEU A 569 24.43 13.66 6.36
C LEU A 569 24.34 12.28 5.72
N SER A 570 24.65 11.23 6.49
CA SER A 570 24.68 9.87 5.97
C SER A 570 23.29 9.34 5.60
N ARG A 571 22.23 9.65 6.38
CA ARG A 571 20.85 9.29 6.02
C ARG A 571 20.35 10.09 4.82
N GLY A 572 20.67 11.38 4.77
CA GLY A 572 20.28 12.24 3.64
C GLY A 572 20.91 11.76 2.32
N SER A 573 22.19 11.44 2.31
CA SER A 573 22.87 10.93 1.10
C SER A 573 22.38 9.55 0.67
N MET A 574 22.12 8.65 1.61
CA MET A 574 21.52 7.33 1.31
C MET A 574 20.10 7.45 0.76
N LEU A 575 19.29 8.33 1.36
CA LEU A 575 17.94 8.60 0.89
C LEU A 575 17.96 9.17 -0.54
N LEU A 576 18.85 10.14 -0.80
CA LEU A 576 19.03 10.72 -2.13
C LEU A 576 19.45 9.65 -3.15
N PHE A 577 20.42 8.80 -2.82
CA PHE A 577 20.87 7.73 -3.68
C PHE A 577 19.75 6.73 -4.00
N ALA A 578 19.03 6.24 -2.98
CA ALA A 578 17.89 5.35 -3.17
C ALA A 578 16.77 5.99 -3.99
N ALA A 579 16.49 7.28 -3.78
CA ALA A 579 15.45 8.01 -4.51
C ALA A 579 15.82 8.22 -5.98
N ILE A 580 17.09 8.52 -6.31
CA ILE A 580 17.58 8.63 -7.70
C ILE A 580 17.40 7.30 -8.44
N LEU A 581 17.79 6.17 -7.81
CA LEU A 581 17.65 4.86 -8.42
C LEU A 581 16.16 4.49 -8.64
N THR A 582 15.32 4.79 -7.66
CA THR A 582 13.87 4.57 -7.76
C THR A 582 13.25 5.43 -8.84
N ALA A 583 13.59 6.72 -8.89
CA ALA A 583 13.11 7.64 -9.93
C ALA A 583 13.52 7.18 -11.32
N ALA A 584 14.80 6.86 -11.54
CA ALA A 584 15.29 6.40 -12.82
C ALA A 584 14.57 5.14 -13.32
N ALA A 585 14.37 4.14 -12.45
CA ALA A 585 13.60 2.95 -12.79
C ALA A 585 12.14 3.30 -13.12
N THR A 586 11.48 4.09 -12.28
CA THR A 586 10.05 4.43 -12.41
C THR A 586 9.76 5.28 -13.64
N LEU A 587 10.62 6.23 -13.99
CA LEU A 587 10.42 7.14 -15.13
C LEU A 587 10.30 6.40 -16.46
N LEU A 588 11.08 5.35 -16.64
CA LEU A 588 11.21 4.67 -17.93
C LEU A 588 10.43 3.35 -18.02
N VAL A 589 10.21 2.68 -16.91
CA VAL A 589 9.52 1.37 -16.86
C VAL A 589 8.22 1.43 -16.05
N GLY A 590 7.96 2.55 -15.37
CA GLY A 590 6.85 2.67 -14.43
C GLY A 590 7.21 2.15 -13.04
N PRO A 591 6.31 2.33 -12.04
CA PRO A 591 6.53 1.81 -10.70
C PRO A 591 6.54 0.27 -10.71
N LEU A 592 7.67 -0.31 -10.30
CA LEU A 592 7.86 -1.75 -10.24
C LEU A 592 7.80 -2.20 -8.79
N SER A 593 6.67 -2.74 -8.40
CA SER A 593 6.46 -3.27 -7.07
C SER A 593 7.28 -4.55 -6.83
N PHE A 594 7.61 -4.82 -5.57
CA PHE A 594 8.24 -6.05 -5.08
C PHE A 594 9.75 -6.23 -5.33
N ALA A 595 10.33 -5.84 -6.45
CA ALA A 595 11.75 -6.09 -6.70
C ALA A 595 12.63 -5.51 -5.59
N GLY A 596 12.36 -4.26 -5.20
CA GLY A 596 13.08 -3.57 -4.12
C GLY A 596 12.80 -4.11 -2.71
N LEU A 597 11.68 -4.77 -2.50
CA LEU A 597 11.34 -5.38 -1.21
C LEU A 597 11.96 -6.78 -1.06
N ILE A 598 11.80 -7.60 -2.08
CA ILE A 598 12.07 -9.04 -2.04
C ILE A 598 13.52 -9.37 -2.30
N ALA A 599 14.16 -8.74 -3.27
CA ALA A 599 15.51 -9.08 -3.64
C ALA A 599 16.50 -8.94 -2.47
N PRO A 600 16.48 -7.86 -1.64
CA PRO A 600 17.31 -7.79 -0.45
C PRO A 600 16.96 -8.88 0.59
N HIS A 601 15.67 -9.21 0.71
CA HIS A 601 15.24 -10.24 1.66
C HIS A 601 15.77 -11.62 1.27
N LEU A 602 15.66 -11.99 0.00
CA LEU A 602 16.21 -13.24 -0.56
C LEU A 602 17.75 -13.29 -0.46
N ALA A 603 18.44 -12.18 -0.72
CA ALA A 603 19.88 -12.10 -0.58
C ALA A 603 20.33 -12.36 0.86
N ARG A 604 19.58 -11.85 1.85
CA ARG A 604 19.83 -12.11 3.27
C ARG A 604 19.62 -13.58 3.63
N LEU A 605 18.57 -14.22 3.08
CA LEU A 605 18.30 -15.63 3.27
C LEU A 605 19.34 -16.53 2.58
N ALA A 606 19.95 -16.06 1.49
CA ALA A 606 21.09 -16.73 0.84
C ALA A 606 22.40 -16.61 1.66
N GLY A 607 22.38 -16.00 2.85
CA GLY A 607 23.54 -15.86 3.73
C GLY A 607 24.38 -14.59 3.48
N LEU A 608 23.95 -13.69 2.58
CA LEU A 608 24.70 -12.47 2.26
C LEU A 608 24.37 -11.38 3.28
N ARG A 609 25.10 -11.34 4.41
CA ARG A 609 24.80 -10.44 5.55
C ARG A 609 25.59 -9.14 5.53
N HIS A 610 26.81 -9.13 5.02
CA HIS A 610 27.65 -7.94 4.93
C HIS A 610 27.07 -6.95 3.91
N ALA A 611 27.15 -5.64 4.15
CA ALA A 611 26.47 -4.63 3.32
C ALA A 611 26.75 -4.75 1.82
N LEU A 612 28.03 -4.91 1.45
CA LEU A 612 28.40 -5.00 0.05
C LEU A 612 27.92 -6.29 -0.61
N SER A 613 28.13 -7.45 0.02
CA SER A 613 27.65 -8.73 -0.52
C SER A 613 26.13 -8.80 -0.56
N HIS A 614 25.45 -8.20 0.41
CA HIS A 614 24.00 -8.10 0.46
C HIS A 614 23.47 -7.23 -0.70
N GLY A 615 24.07 -6.04 -0.93
CA GLY A 615 23.68 -5.15 -2.03
C GLY A 615 23.91 -5.75 -3.42
N ILE A 616 25.08 -6.35 -3.64
CA ILE A 616 25.39 -7.02 -4.92
C ILE A 616 24.48 -8.25 -5.12
N GLY A 617 24.32 -9.09 -4.09
CA GLY A 617 23.44 -10.26 -4.19
C GLY A 617 21.97 -9.87 -4.44
N ALA A 618 21.49 -8.81 -3.80
CA ALA A 618 20.17 -8.28 -4.07
C ALA A 618 20.04 -7.77 -5.51
N ALA A 619 21.05 -7.08 -6.05
CA ALA A 619 21.09 -6.61 -7.43
C ALA A 619 20.92 -7.78 -8.42
N PHE A 620 21.68 -8.87 -8.24
CA PHE A 620 21.53 -10.07 -9.07
C PHE A 620 20.13 -10.69 -8.97
N ILE A 621 19.58 -10.83 -7.77
CA ILE A 621 18.24 -11.38 -7.56
C ILE A 621 17.18 -10.48 -8.19
N GLY A 622 17.29 -9.16 -8.01
CA GLY A 622 16.36 -8.21 -8.60
C GLY A 622 16.40 -8.22 -10.14
N ALA A 623 17.60 -8.29 -10.71
CA ALA A 623 17.79 -8.44 -12.15
C ALA A 623 17.14 -9.73 -12.68
N ALA A 624 17.43 -10.88 -12.07
CA ALA A 624 16.84 -12.17 -12.46
C ALA A 624 15.31 -12.17 -12.32
N LEU A 625 14.78 -11.63 -11.21
CA LEU A 625 13.35 -11.53 -10.97
C LEU A 625 12.66 -10.73 -12.06
N MET A 626 13.19 -9.54 -12.40
CA MET A 626 12.56 -8.66 -13.37
C MET A 626 12.65 -9.19 -14.80
N VAL A 627 13.76 -9.80 -15.19
CA VAL A 627 13.88 -10.46 -16.51
C VAL A 627 12.91 -11.64 -16.62
N SER A 628 12.83 -12.47 -15.57
CA SER A 628 11.90 -13.60 -15.54
C SER A 628 10.45 -13.13 -15.56
N ALA A 629 10.14 -12.04 -14.84
CA ALA A 629 8.80 -11.45 -14.81
C ALA A 629 8.39 -10.87 -16.17
N ASP A 630 9.28 -10.13 -16.83
CA ASP A 630 9.04 -9.63 -18.19
C ASP A 630 8.82 -10.79 -19.18
N TRP A 631 9.68 -11.81 -19.13
CA TRP A 631 9.56 -12.96 -20.00
C TRP A 631 8.28 -13.75 -19.77
N LEU A 632 7.94 -14.09 -18.54
CA LEU A 632 6.70 -14.79 -18.19
C LEU A 632 5.47 -13.96 -18.52
N GLY A 633 5.50 -12.63 -18.26
CA GLY A 633 4.40 -11.72 -18.59
C GLY A 633 4.04 -11.71 -20.07
N ARG A 634 5.04 -11.87 -20.95
CA ARG A 634 4.86 -11.97 -22.41
C ARG A 634 4.41 -13.36 -22.86
N MET A 635 4.79 -14.41 -22.15
CA MET A 635 4.65 -15.79 -22.65
C MET A 635 3.43 -16.52 -22.10
N LEU A 636 3.06 -16.33 -20.83
CA LEU A 636 2.03 -17.14 -20.18
C LEU A 636 0.63 -16.93 -20.75
N PHE A 637 0.27 -15.70 -21.05
CA PHE A 637 -1.09 -15.31 -21.48
C PHE A 637 -1.15 -14.86 -22.94
N PHE A 638 -0.18 -15.28 -23.74
CA PHE A 638 -0.16 -14.93 -25.16
C PHE A 638 -1.54 -15.15 -25.84
N PRO A 639 -2.06 -14.19 -26.65
CA PRO A 639 -1.40 -12.98 -27.16
C PRO A 639 -1.44 -11.79 -26.20
N TRP A 640 -2.06 -11.90 -25.03
CA TRP A 640 -2.13 -10.84 -24.04
C TRP A 640 -0.82 -10.74 -23.26
N GLU A 641 -0.40 -9.52 -22.93
CA GLU A 641 0.79 -9.28 -22.13
C GLU A 641 0.42 -8.78 -20.74
N ILE A 642 0.99 -9.40 -19.71
CA ILE A 642 0.91 -8.89 -18.33
C ILE A 642 2.14 -8.02 -18.07
N PRO A 643 1.98 -6.79 -17.55
CA PRO A 643 3.08 -5.91 -17.17
C PRO A 643 4.09 -6.59 -16.24
N ALA A 644 5.38 -6.35 -16.47
CA ALA A 644 6.47 -7.00 -15.73
C ALA A 644 6.39 -6.75 -14.21
N GLY A 645 5.93 -5.57 -13.77
CA GLY A 645 5.73 -5.24 -12.35
C GLY A 645 4.68 -6.12 -11.68
N LEU A 646 3.55 -6.36 -12.34
CA LEU A 646 2.50 -7.24 -11.83
C LEU A 646 2.96 -8.70 -11.82
N MET A 647 3.64 -9.15 -12.87
CA MET A 647 4.18 -10.50 -12.93
C MET A 647 5.25 -10.73 -11.86
N ALA A 648 6.10 -9.75 -11.58
CA ALA A 648 7.06 -9.82 -10.48
C ALA A 648 6.35 -10.02 -9.12
N ALA A 649 5.24 -9.32 -8.89
CA ALA A 649 4.43 -9.46 -7.69
C ALA A 649 3.78 -10.86 -7.60
N ILE A 650 3.27 -11.37 -8.72
CA ILE A 650 2.64 -12.71 -8.80
C ILE A 650 3.65 -13.82 -8.51
N ILE A 651 4.88 -13.70 -9.02
CA ILE A 651 5.95 -14.68 -8.77
C ILE A 651 6.44 -14.59 -7.32
N ALA A 652 6.66 -13.39 -6.87
CA ALA A 652 7.36 -13.11 -5.63
C ALA A 652 6.48 -13.30 -4.39
N GLY A 653 5.17 -13.09 -4.48
CA GLY A 653 4.22 -13.26 -3.39
C GLY A 653 4.26 -14.68 -2.79
N PRO A 654 4.01 -15.75 -3.57
CA PRO A 654 4.07 -17.13 -3.07
C PRO A 654 5.45 -17.52 -2.52
N VAL A 655 6.53 -17.06 -3.15
CA VAL A 655 7.90 -17.31 -2.68
C VAL A 655 8.12 -16.74 -1.28
N LEU A 656 7.67 -15.50 -1.03
CA LEU A 656 7.78 -14.89 0.29
C LEU A 656 6.92 -15.59 1.33
N VAL A 657 5.68 -15.95 0.99
CA VAL A 657 4.79 -16.71 1.88
C VAL A 657 5.44 -18.04 2.27
N TRP A 658 5.99 -18.76 1.30
CA TRP A 658 6.70 -20.02 1.55
C TRP A 658 7.92 -19.84 2.46
N LEU A 659 8.71 -18.79 2.24
CA LEU A 659 9.86 -18.47 3.08
C LEU A 659 9.46 -18.12 4.52
N LEU A 660 8.37 -17.38 4.71
CA LEU A 660 7.85 -17.06 6.04
C LEU A 660 7.40 -18.32 6.80
N MET A 661 6.81 -19.30 6.09
CA MET A 661 6.46 -20.58 6.70
C MET A 661 7.69 -21.36 7.22
N ARG A 662 8.81 -21.30 6.50
CA ARG A 662 10.07 -21.96 6.94
C ARG A 662 10.72 -21.28 8.13
N ILE A 663 10.69 -19.95 8.23
CA ILE A 663 11.27 -19.20 9.35
C ILE A 663 10.57 -19.58 10.66
N GLY A 664 9.27 -19.80 10.64
CA GLY A 664 8.51 -20.24 11.82
C GLY A 664 8.87 -21.65 12.33
N GLN A 665 9.50 -22.48 11.51
CA GLN A 665 9.89 -23.86 11.89
C GLN A 665 11.26 -23.94 12.61
N THR A 666 12.11 -22.93 12.47
CA THR A 666 13.45 -22.91 13.10
C THR A 666 13.47 -22.25 14.48
N SER A 667 12.35 -21.68 14.92
CA SER A 667 12.19 -21.00 16.22
C SER A 667 11.36 -21.82 17.24
N SER A 668 10.90 -23.00 16.86
CA SER A 668 10.30 -24.00 17.74
C SER A 668 11.30 -25.13 18.01
#